data_e7dc436ea99092a86eda8aa7b9e5388e
#
_entry.id   e7dc436ea99092a86eda8aa7b9e5388e
#
_cell.length_a   1.000
_cell.length_b   1.000
_cell.length_c   1.000
_cell.angle_alpha   90.00
_cell.angle_beta   90.00
_cell.angle_gamma   90.00
#
_symmetry.space_group_name_H-M   'P 1'
#
loop_
_entity.id
_entity.type
_entity.pdbx_description
1 polymer ?
#
loop_
_entity_poly.entity_id
_entity_poly.type
_entity_poly.pdbx_seq_one_letter_code
_entity_poly.pdbx_strand_id
1 'polypeptide(L)'
;MLNNLTTKFQEALMQAQQTAGRLGKPEISSLDVLVALLEQEGGILSPILRKASCDPGLLLQAAQREVSHEPTQSGATTQPQMGRDLATVMQAAEEERKKLKDDYLSVEHFMLGALDTQNKVHQLTDTFGLTKDNYLAAMKEVRGNQRVTDDNPEGKYQTLEKYGTDLTARARAGKIDPVIGRDTEIRRVLQILSRRTKNNPVLIGEPGVGKTAIAEGLARRIVNGDVPESMRNKRIVSLNIGSMLAGAKYRGEFEERLKSFLKEVTDSNGEIILFIDELHTIVGAGASEGAVDASNLLKPALARGELRTIGATTLDEYRKYIEKDAALERRFQPVMVSEPSVEDTIAILRGLKERYEVHHGVRITDAAIVAAATLSDRYISDRFLPDKAVDLVDEAAARLKIELDSMPTEIDQIEREAMQLEMERQALAKEEDADSKARLEKITKDLADLKEKSGSMIAKWKSEKEVLDAVRREQEKIEALKLESERAKRMGDLTRASEITYGELPEAQRALTEGKEKLSKMQKEDGGLLKEEVTEGDIAKVVATWTGIPAARLQEGERAKLVHMEERLGARVIGQKQAVKVSDAVRRARAGLQDENRPIGSFLFLGPTGVGKTELSKALAEFLFDSENAIVRIDMSEYMEKHSVARLIGAPPGYVGYEEGGQLSEAVRRRPYCVVLFDEIEKAHPDVFNVLLQVLDDGRITDGQGRTVDFRNTVIIMTSNIGSQYILNEANAEQREAKALEALRGHFRPEFLNRIDEIIIFDRLTAQELKGIVDIQLQRVRRRLEAKGLFLRMTPEATALVADHGFDPVYGARPLKRAIQHDLLDPLSLKLLEGDFPEGTEIVVREKDGKLDFTKEKR
;
A
#
# COMPACT_ATOMS: atom_id res chain seq x y z
N MET A 1 -31.10 48.19 -17.29
CA MET A 1 -31.47 47.26 -16.20
C MET A 1 -30.64 45.92 -16.20
N LEU A 2 -29.88 45.63 -17.27
CA LEU A 2 -29.23 44.33 -17.39
C LEU A 2 -27.70 44.33 -17.10
N ASN A 3 -27.13 45.42 -16.58
CA ASN A 3 -25.69 45.56 -16.52
C ASN A 3 -25.04 44.98 -15.24
N ASN A 4 -25.81 44.57 -14.24
CA ASN A 4 -25.26 44.06 -12.95
C ASN A 4 -25.97 42.75 -12.56
N LEU A 5 -26.00 41.76 -13.45
CA LEU A 5 -26.49 40.40 -13.12
C LEU A 5 -25.33 39.47 -12.82
N THR A 6 -25.56 38.49 -11.92
CA THR A 6 -24.57 37.43 -11.69
C THR A 6 -24.51 36.49 -12.90
N THR A 7 -23.36 35.88 -13.15
CA THR A 7 -23.11 34.99 -14.29
C THR A 7 -24.14 33.86 -14.36
N LYS A 8 -24.43 33.22 -13.25
CA LYS A 8 -25.42 32.14 -13.15
C LYS A 8 -26.83 32.60 -13.48
N PHE A 9 -27.19 33.79 -13.03
CA PHE A 9 -28.50 34.33 -13.36
C PHE A 9 -28.60 34.75 -14.85
N GLN A 10 -27.54 35.26 -15.44
CA GLN A 10 -27.47 35.53 -16.90
C GLN A 10 -27.61 34.24 -17.70
N GLU A 11 -26.88 33.17 -17.34
CA GLU A 11 -27.02 31.84 -17.96
C GLU A 11 -28.46 31.34 -17.93
N ALA A 12 -29.12 31.43 -16.79
CA ALA A 12 -30.50 30.99 -16.62
C ALA A 12 -31.47 31.80 -17.50
N LEU A 13 -31.28 33.11 -17.58
CA LEU A 13 -32.08 33.95 -18.47
C LEU A 13 -31.87 33.61 -19.97
N MET A 14 -30.63 33.33 -20.38
CA MET A 14 -30.33 32.89 -21.74
C MET A 14 -30.97 31.53 -22.04
N GLN A 15 -30.90 30.59 -21.09
CA GLN A 15 -31.51 29.28 -21.22
C GLN A 15 -33.04 29.37 -21.29
N ALA A 16 -33.66 30.20 -20.44
CA ALA A 16 -35.09 30.46 -20.50
C ALA A 16 -35.52 31.03 -21.86
N GLN A 17 -34.74 31.99 -22.41
CA GLN A 17 -35.00 32.55 -23.74
C GLN A 17 -34.88 31.53 -24.86
N GLN A 18 -33.84 30.68 -24.84
CA GLN A 18 -33.66 29.61 -25.82
C GLN A 18 -34.79 28.58 -25.76
N THR A 19 -35.22 28.22 -24.53
CA THR A 19 -36.30 27.25 -24.31
C THR A 19 -37.65 27.83 -24.76
N ALA A 20 -37.97 29.05 -24.41
CA ALA A 20 -39.14 29.76 -24.87
C ALA A 20 -39.18 29.87 -26.41
N GLY A 21 -38.03 30.15 -27.04
CA GLY A 21 -37.90 30.18 -28.50
C GLY A 21 -38.14 28.80 -29.15
N ARG A 22 -37.63 27.75 -28.58
CA ARG A 22 -37.88 26.37 -29.06
C ARG A 22 -39.33 25.95 -28.92
N LEU A 23 -40.01 26.40 -27.86
CA LEU A 23 -41.43 26.14 -27.64
C LEU A 23 -42.37 27.05 -28.45
N GLY A 24 -41.83 27.99 -29.25
CA GLY A 24 -42.62 28.92 -30.06
C GLY A 24 -43.39 29.94 -29.22
N LYS A 25 -42.88 30.33 -28.04
CA LYS A 25 -43.52 31.35 -27.19
C LYS A 25 -43.18 32.76 -27.67
N PRO A 26 -44.11 33.70 -27.67
CA PRO A 26 -43.86 35.08 -28.02
C PRO A 26 -43.13 35.87 -26.90
N GLU A 27 -43.29 35.43 -25.65
CA GLU A 27 -42.77 36.08 -24.44
C GLU A 27 -42.12 35.07 -23.52
N ILE A 28 -41.08 35.53 -22.75
CA ILE A 28 -40.46 34.77 -21.68
C ILE A 28 -41.22 35.12 -20.40
N SER A 29 -41.74 34.09 -19.72
CA SER A 29 -42.46 34.20 -18.43
C SER A 29 -41.51 34.05 -17.26
N SER A 30 -41.96 34.41 -16.05
CA SER A 30 -41.22 34.15 -14.79
C SER A 30 -41.07 32.65 -14.53
N LEU A 31 -41.99 31.78 -15.02
CA LEU A 31 -41.89 30.33 -14.92
C LEU A 31 -40.77 29.76 -15.80
N ASP A 32 -40.54 30.32 -17.00
CA ASP A 32 -39.44 29.87 -17.87
C ASP A 32 -38.10 30.09 -17.18
N VAL A 33 -37.95 31.23 -16.47
CA VAL A 33 -36.73 31.52 -15.68
C VAL A 33 -36.65 30.57 -14.48
N LEU A 34 -37.73 30.30 -13.77
CA LEU A 34 -37.76 29.36 -12.64
C LEU A 34 -37.31 27.95 -13.08
N VAL A 35 -37.83 27.44 -14.22
CA VAL A 35 -37.43 26.15 -14.76
C VAL A 35 -35.93 26.14 -15.08
N ALA A 36 -35.43 27.15 -15.76
CA ALA A 36 -34.00 27.27 -16.08
C ALA A 36 -33.12 27.27 -14.81
N LEU A 37 -33.54 27.97 -13.75
CA LEU A 37 -32.85 28.04 -12.47
C LEU A 37 -32.87 26.70 -11.70
N LEU A 38 -33.95 25.92 -11.79
CA LEU A 38 -34.09 24.61 -11.16
C LEU A 38 -33.29 23.52 -11.89
N GLU A 39 -33.14 23.66 -13.22
CA GLU A 39 -32.38 22.74 -14.09
C GLU A 39 -30.85 23.06 -14.04
N GLN A 40 -30.46 24.22 -13.52
CA GLN A 40 -29.06 24.67 -13.53
C GLN A 40 -28.18 23.79 -12.60
N GLU A 41 -27.14 23.15 -13.15
CA GLU A 41 -26.17 22.42 -12.37
C GLU A 41 -25.33 23.35 -11.48
N GLY A 42 -25.27 23.03 -10.20
CA GLY A 42 -24.53 23.84 -9.21
C GLY A 42 -25.18 25.21 -8.87
N GLY A 43 -26.45 25.40 -9.21
CA GLY A 43 -27.21 26.59 -8.86
C GLY A 43 -27.60 26.62 -7.37
N ILE A 44 -27.70 27.82 -6.80
CA ILE A 44 -28.00 28.02 -5.38
C ILE A 44 -29.47 27.81 -5.01
N LEU A 45 -30.38 27.82 -5.99
CA LEU A 45 -31.82 27.74 -5.75
C LEU A 45 -32.23 26.42 -5.10
N SER A 46 -31.76 25.28 -5.64
CA SER A 46 -32.10 23.95 -5.12
C SER A 46 -31.68 23.71 -3.66
N PRO A 47 -30.49 24.11 -3.21
CA PRO A 47 -30.12 24.07 -1.79
C PRO A 47 -31.00 24.92 -0.88
N ILE A 48 -31.36 26.15 -1.31
CA ILE A 48 -32.23 27.05 -0.51
C ILE A 48 -33.63 26.44 -0.38
N LEU A 49 -34.19 25.91 -1.46
CA LEU A 49 -35.52 25.28 -1.47
C LEU A 49 -35.59 24.07 -0.54
N ARG A 50 -34.58 23.21 -0.55
CA ARG A 50 -34.52 22.07 0.36
C ARG A 50 -34.51 22.49 1.83
N LYS A 51 -33.75 23.56 2.17
CA LYS A 51 -33.75 24.11 3.53
C LYS A 51 -35.06 24.80 3.90
N ALA A 52 -35.75 25.36 2.91
CA ALA A 52 -37.10 25.90 3.09
C ALA A 52 -38.19 24.82 3.11
N SER A 53 -37.82 23.52 3.21
CA SER A 53 -38.75 22.39 3.22
C SER A 53 -39.60 22.25 1.93
N CYS A 54 -39.10 22.78 0.81
CA CYS A 54 -39.66 22.63 -0.52
C CYS A 54 -38.83 21.71 -1.38
N ASP A 55 -39.43 20.66 -1.97
CA ASP A 55 -38.72 19.71 -2.85
C ASP A 55 -38.48 20.33 -4.23
N PRO A 56 -37.20 20.58 -4.65
CA PRO A 56 -36.90 21.20 -5.93
C PRO A 56 -37.34 20.35 -7.14
N GLY A 57 -37.34 19.01 -7.00
CA GLY A 57 -37.75 18.09 -8.07
C GLY A 57 -39.25 18.15 -8.35
N LEU A 58 -40.04 18.17 -7.29
CA LEU A 58 -41.50 18.30 -7.42
C LEU A 58 -41.89 19.68 -7.96
N LEU A 59 -41.21 20.73 -7.47
CA LEU A 59 -41.44 22.11 -7.95
C LEU A 59 -41.07 22.24 -9.44
N LEU A 60 -39.97 21.63 -9.88
CA LEU A 60 -39.56 21.62 -11.29
C LEU A 60 -40.61 20.96 -12.19
N GLN A 61 -41.08 19.76 -11.79
CA GLN A 61 -42.12 19.06 -12.55
C GLN A 61 -43.42 19.87 -12.66
N ALA A 62 -43.83 20.54 -11.57
CA ALA A 62 -44.99 21.41 -11.55
C ALA A 62 -44.76 22.65 -12.45
N ALA A 63 -43.58 23.29 -12.35
CA ALA A 63 -43.28 24.45 -13.20
C ALA A 63 -43.22 24.08 -14.67
N GLN A 64 -42.67 22.95 -15.05
CA GLN A 64 -42.60 22.45 -16.43
C GLN A 64 -44.02 22.17 -16.98
N ARG A 65 -44.93 21.64 -16.14
CA ARG A 65 -46.34 21.45 -16.52
C ARG A 65 -47.04 22.79 -16.83
N GLU A 66 -46.92 23.77 -15.94
CA GLU A 66 -47.48 25.09 -16.13
C GLU A 66 -46.90 25.78 -17.38
N VAL A 67 -45.57 25.67 -17.62
CA VAL A 67 -44.92 26.18 -18.82
C VAL A 67 -45.48 25.55 -20.11
N SER A 68 -45.85 24.27 -20.08
CA SER A 68 -46.44 23.56 -21.23
C SER A 68 -47.87 24.00 -21.58
N HIS A 69 -48.59 24.60 -20.62
CA HIS A 69 -49.93 25.14 -20.84
C HIS A 69 -49.94 26.59 -21.31
N GLU A 70 -48.79 27.26 -21.39
CA GLU A 70 -48.71 28.63 -21.90
C GLU A 70 -48.90 28.73 -23.40
N PRO A 71 -49.50 29.84 -23.92
CA PRO A 71 -49.79 30.02 -25.34
C PRO A 71 -48.54 29.96 -26.18
N THR A 72 -48.57 29.18 -27.27
CA THR A 72 -47.52 29.07 -28.28
C THR A 72 -48.02 29.57 -29.62
N GLN A 73 -47.16 30.21 -30.44
CA GLN A 73 -47.50 30.66 -31.80
C GLN A 73 -46.77 29.83 -32.84
N SER A 74 -47.48 29.19 -33.73
CA SER A 74 -46.88 28.43 -34.83
C SER A 74 -46.37 29.42 -35.93
N GLY A 75 -45.06 29.35 -36.21
CA GLY A 75 -44.48 30.14 -37.32
C GLY A 75 -43.80 31.46 -36.93
N ALA A 76 -43.63 31.77 -35.66
CA ALA A 76 -42.89 32.96 -35.24
C ALA A 76 -41.36 32.78 -35.38
N THR A 77 -40.73 33.54 -36.25
CA THR A 77 -39.26 33.64 -36.39
C THR A 77 -38.68 34.76 -35.51
N THR A 78 -39.45 35.41 -34.63
CA THR A 78 -39.04 36.49 -33.73
C THR A 78 -38.50 35.92 -32.41
N GLN A 79 -37.40 36.49 -31.92
CA GLN A 79 -36.88 36.16 -30.58
C GLN A 79 -37.90 36.52 -29.51
N PRO A 80 -38.17 35.61 -28.54
CA PRO A 80 -39.06 35.89 -27.43
C PRO A 80 -38.67 37.14 -26.68
N GLN A 81 -39.64 38.02 -26.40
CA GLN A 81 -39.44 39.23 -25.61
C GLN A 81 -39.77 38.98 -24.13
N MET A 82 -39.24 39.83 -23.25
CA MET A 82 -39.57 39.76 -21.81
C MET A 82 -41.05 40.01 -21.61
N GLY A 83 -41.79 39.06 -21.05
CA GLY A 83 -43.18 39.17 -20.70
C GLY A 83 -43.44 40.15 -19.53
N ARG A 84 -44.66 40.68 -19.44
CA ARG A 84 -45.02 41.59 -18.34
C ARG A 84 -44.85 40.93 -16.94
N ASP A 85 -45.17 39.69 -16.83
CA ASP A 85 -45.01 38.89 -15.61
C ASP A 85 -43.53 38.87 -15.14
N LEU A 86 -42.62 38.55 -16.02
CA LEU A 86 -41.17 38.56 -15.74
C LEU A 86 -40.66 39.98 -15.44
N ALA A 87 -41.14 40.99 -16.17
CA ALA A 87 -40.74 42.37 -15.94
C ALA A 87 -41.09 42.85 -14.51
N THR A 88 -42.28 42.46 -14.02
CA THR A 88 -42.74 42.79 -12.67
C THR A 88 -41.83 42.10 -11.61
N VAL A 89 -41.50 40.83 -11.80
CA VAL A 89 -40.61 40.09 -10.92
C VAL A 89 -39.20 40.72 -10.90
N MET A 90 -38.66 41.06 -12.08
CA MET A 90 -37.33 41.71 -12.17
C MET A 90 -37.26 43.06 -11.49
N GLN A 91 -38.36 43.89 -11.53
CA GLN A 91 -38.43 45.14 -10.81
C GLN A 91 -38.44 44.91 -9.30
N ALA A 92 -39.22 43.95 -8.81
CA ALA A 92 -39.24 43.59 -7.38
C ALA A 92 -37.88 42.98 -6.93
N ALA A 93 -37.24 42.17 -7.74
CA ALA A 93 -35.93 41.65 -7.48
C ALA A 93 -34.86 42.76 -7.34
N GLU A 94 -34.93 43.81 -8.13
CA GLU A 94 -34.05 44.97 -8.02
C GLU A 94 -34.29 45.76 -6.71
N GLU A 95 -35.52 45.81 -6.22
CA GLU A 95 -35.84 46.41 -4.92
C GLU A 95 -35.26 45.59 -3.75
N GLU A 96 -35.38 44.25 -3.81
CA GLU A 96 -34.83 43.33 -2.82
C GLU A 96 -33.29 43.42 -2.83
N ARG A 97 -32.63 43.50 -3.99
CA ARG A 97 -31.22 43.75 -4.12
C ARG A 97 -30.76 44.99 -3.36
N LYS A 98 -31.49 46.11 -3.52
CA LYS A 98 -31.20 47.36 -2.82
C LYS A 98 -31.42 47.26 -1.31
N LYS A 99 -32.46 46.56 -0.86
CA LYS A 99 -32.73 46.30 0.56
C LYS A 99 -31.62 45.50 1.22
N LEU A 100 -31.09 44.49 0.50
CA LEU A 100 -29.97 43.66 0.95
C LEU A 100 -28.60 44.32 0.79
N LYS A 101 -28.56 45.51 0.12
CA LYS A 101 -27.32 46.28 -0.18
C LYS A 101 -26.31 45.50 -1.00
N ASP A 102 -26.80 44.68 -1.95
CA ASP A 102 -25.98 43.88 -2.85
C ASP A 102 -25.67 44.65 -4.13
N ASP A 103 -24.47 44.46 -4.73
CA ASP A 103 -24.02 45.18 -5.92
C ASP A 103 -24.54 44.51 -7.19
N TYR A 104 -24.77 43.18 -7.18
CA TYR A 104 -25.29 42.44 -8.30
C TYR A 104 -26.64 41.80 -8.00
N LEU A 105 -27.50 41.69 -9.01
CA LEU A 105 -28.77 40.99 -8.97
C LEU A 105 -28.52 39.48 -9.22
N SER A 106 -28.88 38.66 -8.28
CA SER A 106 -28.63 37.23 -8.27
C SER A 106 -29.94 36.40 -8.31
N VAL A 107 -29.79 35.09 -8.33
CA VAL A 107 -30.89 34.11 -8.32
C VAL A 107 -31.77 34.30 -7.07
N GLU A 108 -31.17 34.60 -5.90
CA GLU A 108 -31.91 34.82 -4.67
C GLU A 108 -32.86 36.00 -4.74
N HIS A 109 -32.37 37.09 -5.37
CA HIS A 109 -33.18 38.31 -5.53
C HIS A 109 -34.40 38.07 -6.46
N PHE A 110 -34.18 37.30 -7.53
CA PHE A 110 -35.26 36.90 -8.43
C PHE A 110 -36.33 36.13 -7.66
N MET A 111 -35.97 35.16 -6.83
CA MET A 111 -36.93 34.38 -6.06
C MET A 111 -37.63 35.23 -5.00
N LEU A 112 -36.92 36.13 -4.28
CA LEU A 112 -37.52 37.04 -3.33
C LEU A 112 -38.53 37.99 -4.02
N GLY A 113 -38.17 38.56 -5.18
CA GLY A 113 -39.08 39.36 -6.00
C GLY A 113 -40.28 38.56 -6.53
N ALA A 114 -40.08 37.32 -6.91
CA ALA A 114 -41.16 36.43 -7.34
C ALA A 114 -42.12 36.10 -6.20
N LEU A 115 -41.65 35.89 -4.98
CA LEU A 115 -42.44 35.63 -3.78
C LEU A 115 -43.13 36.90 -3.23
N ASP A 116 -42.68 38.11 -3.57
CA ASP A 116 -43.24 39.36 -3.10
C ASP A 116 -44.32 39.97 -4.00
N THR A 117 -44.45 39.51 -5.23
CA THR A 117 -45.36 40.00 -6.24
C THR A 117 -46.37 38.94 -6.67
N GLN A 118 -47.55 39.39 -7.13
CA GLN A 118 -48.52 38.46 -7.70
C GLN A 118 -48.12 38.10 -9.15
N ASN A 119 -47.52 36.94 -9.30
CA ASN A 119 -47.03 36.38 -10.56
C ASN A 119 -47.27 34.88 -10.62
N LYS A 120 -46.92 34.24 -11.74
CA LYS A 120 -47.11 32.79 -11.94
C LYS A 120 -46.25 31.95 -11.01
N VAL A 121 -45.01 32.38 -10.74
CA VAL A 121 -44.11 31.69 -9.78
C VAL A 121 -44.68 31.73 -8.37
N HIS A 122 -45.20 32.90 -7.93
CA HIS A 122 -45.86 33.02 -6.62
C HIS A 122 -47.02 32.06 -6.47
N GLN A 123 -47.93 32.00 -7.48
CA GLN A 123 -49.09 31.10 -7.45
C GLN A 123 -48.64 29.63 -7.37
N LEU A 124 -47.61 29.25 -8.07
CA LEU A 124 -47.07 27.89 -8.03
C LEU A 124 -46.41 27.58 -6.68
N THR A 125 -45.53 28.45 -6.18
CA THR A 125 -44.79 28.27 -4.92
C THR A 125 -45.70 28.27 -3.70
N ASP A 126 -46.78 28.99 -3.72
CA ASP A 126 -47.83 29.00 -2.67
C ASP A 126 -48.44 27.61 -2.48
N THR A 127 -48.61 26.83 -3.54
CA THR A 127 -49.10 25.44 -3.45
C THR A 127 -48.12 24.47 -2.77
N PHE A 128 -46.84 24.86 -2.70
CA PHE A 128 -45.81 24.11 -2.00
C PHE A 128 -45.51 24.69 -0.58
N GLY A 129 -46.31 25.69 -0.14
CA GLY A 129 -46.12 26.31 1.19
C GLY A 129 -44.88 27.16 1.30
N LEU A 130 -44.25 27.59 0.19
CA LEU A 130 -43.06 28.41 0.17
C LEU A 130 -43.42 29.90 0.36
N THR A 131 -43.16 30.44 1.52
CA THR A 131 -43.35 31.85 1.82
C THR A 131 -42.05 32.63 1.72
N LYS A 132 -42.15 33.94 1.51
CA LYS A 132 -40.99 34.86 1.51
C LYS A 132 -40.16 34.75 2.77
N ASP A 133 -40.79 34.64 3.94
CA ASP A 133 -40.11 34.57 5.23
C ASP A 133 -39.33 33.25 5.37
N ASN A 134 -39.94 32.11 5.00
CA ASN A 134 -39.28 30.80 5.02
C ASN A 134 -38.09 30.75 4.03
N TYR A 135 -38.29 31.32 2.85
CA TYR A 135 -37.24 31.42 1.84
C TYR A 135 -36.09 32.33 2.30
N LEU A 136 -36.39 33.47 2.90
CA LEU A 136 -35.40 34.43 3.44
C LEU A 136 -34.60 33.81 4.61
N ALA A 137 -35.25 33.01 5.46
CA ALA A 137 -34.56 32.30 6.53
C ALA A 137 -33.60 31.24 5.97
N ALA A 138 -34.07 30.42 5.03
CA ALA A 138 -33.25 29.40 4.35
C ALA A 138 -32.10 30.02 3.53
N MET A 139 -32.37 31.13 2.85
CA MET A 139 -31.36 31.89 2.12
C MET A 139 -30.25 32.38 3.06
N LYS A 140 -30.60 32.92 4.23
CA LYS A 140 -29.63 33.37 5.23
C LYS A 140 -28.75 32.23 5.74
N GLU A 141 -29.31 31.05 5.89
CA GLU A 141 -28.53 29.86 6.27
C GLU A 141 -27.56 29.41 5.20
N VAL A 142 -27.95 29.48 3.93
CA VAL A 142 -27.12 29.09 2.77
C VAL A 142 -26.05 30.13 2.44
N ARG A 143 -26.45 31.39 2.41
CA ARG A 143 -25.60 32.53 2.04
C ARG A 143 -24.76 33.06 3.22
N GLY A 144 -25.18 32.84 4.46
CA GLY A 144 -24.62 33.48 5.64
C GLY A 144 -24.78 35.01 5.60
N ASN A 145 -23.83 35.75 6.15
CA ASN A 145 -23.81 37.22 6.13
C ASN A 145 -23.05 37.81 4.90
N GLN A 146 -22.82 37.02 3.85
CA GLN A 146 -22.07 37.46 2.68
C GLN A 146 -22.95 38.35 1.78
N ARG A 147 -22.36 39.40 1.20
CA ARG A 147 -22.99 40.28 0.20
C ARG A 147 -22.60 39.81 -1.20
N VAL A 148 -23.47 39.99 -2.17
CA VAL A 148 -23.20 39.76 -3.58
C VAL A 148 -22.42 40.96 -4.14
N THR A 149 -21.12 40.95 -4.04
CA THR A 149 -20.21 42.04 -4.46
C THR A 149 -19.48 41.77 -5.81
N ASP A 150 -19.65 40.59 -6.37
CA ASP A 150 -19.08 40.18 -7.66
C ASP A 150 -20.09 39.43 -8.53
N ASP A 151 -19.68 39.12 -9.74
CA ASP A 151 -20.50 38.50 -10.77
C ASP A 151 -20.65 36.96 -10.59
N ASN A 152 -19.82 36.32 -9.72
CA ASN A 152 -19.89 34.88 -9.43
C ASN A 152 -19.91 34.57 -7.92
N PRO A 153 -20.93 35.01 -7.17
CA PRO A 153 -20.99 34.82 -5.72
C PRO A 153 -21.23 33.37 -5.31
N GLU A 154 -21.87 32.57 -6.16
CA GLU A 154 -22.30 31.20 -5.86
C GLU A 154 -21.11 30.23 -5.67
N GLY A 155 -19.97 30.52 -6.28
CA GLY A 155 -18.72 29.79 -6.04
C GLY A 155 -18.16 29.96 -4.64
N LYS A 156 -18.61 30.99 -3.90
CA LYS A 156 -18.16 31.36 -2.56
C LYS A 156 -19.09 30.91 -1.43
N TYR A 157 -20.24 30.34 -1.78
CA TYR A 157 -21.22 29.86 -0.80
C TYR A 157 -21.01 28.36 -0.50
N GLN A 158 -21.25 28.00 0.75
CA GLN A 158 -21.13 26.61 1.24
C GLN A 158 -19.75 25.98 0.96
N THR A 159 -18.68 26.79 1.05
CA THR A 159 -17.33 26.30 0.81
C THR A 159 -16.90 25.25 1.81
N LEU A 160 -17.41 25.31 3.04
CA LEU A 160 -17.20 24.29 4.07
C LEU A 160 -17.78 22.92 3.68
N GLU A 161 -18.96 22.89 3.05
CA GLU A 161 -19.58 21.63 2.60
C GLU A 161 -18.94 21.09 1.32
N LYS A 162 -18.46 21.99 0.44
CA LYS A 162 -17.83 21.61 -0.85
C LYS A 162 -16.39 21.09 -0.67
N TYR A 163 -15.61 21.72 0.20
CA TYR A 163 -14.17 21.49 0.33
C TYR A 163 -13.75 20.96 1.71
N GLY A 164 -14.70 20.85 2.64
CA GLY A 164 -14.47 20.33 3.98
C GLY A 164 -15.19 19.01 4.22
N THR A 165 -14.54 18.15 5.00
CA THR A 165 -15.17 16.94 5.52
C THR A 165 -15.40 17.12 7.02
N ASP A 166 -16.66 17.15 7.48
CA ASP A 166 -16.98 17.25 8.91
C ASP A 166 -16.74 15.91 9.61
N LEU A 167 -15.61 15.79 10.31
CA LEU A 167 -15.24 14.59 11.07
C LEU A 167 -16.20 14.37 12.24
N THR A 168 -16.74 15.43 12.85
CA THR A 168 -17.70 15.34 13.96
C THR A 168 -19.04 14.77 13.48
N ALA A 169 -19.50 15.19 12.30
CA ALA A 169 -20.71 14.62 11.68
C ALA A 169 -20.50 13.14 11.28
N ARG A 170 -19.33 12.80 10.75
CA ARG A 170 -18.95 11.40 10.45
C ARG A 170 -18.90 10.55 11.73
N ALA A 171 -18.38 11.09 12.83
CA ALA A 171 -18.37 10.41 14.12
C ALA A 171 -19.79 10.16 14.64
N ARG A 172 -20.70 11.15 14.53
CA ARG A 172 -22.11 10.97 14.89
C ARG A 172 -22.79 9.90 14.04
N ALA A 173 -22.45 9.81 12.78
CA ALA A 173 -22.96 8.81 11.86
C ALA A 173 -22.34 7.40 12.06
N GLY A 174 -21.38 7.24 12.99
CA GLY A 174 -20.68 5.97 13.22
C GLY A 174 -19.70 5.57 12.12
N LYS A 175 -19.29 6.51 11.26
CA LYS A 175 -18.44 6.26 10.07
C LYS A 175 -16.94 6.45 10.34
N ILE A 176 -16.54 6.68 11.60
CA ILE A 176 -15.13 6.82 12.01
C ILE A 176 -14.71 5.58 12.79
N ASP A 177 -13.52 5.09 12.48
CA ASP A 177 -12.92 3.94 13.14
C ASP A 177 -12.60 4.18 14.62
N PRO A 178 -12.59 3.15 15.46
CA PRO A 178 -12.13 3.27 16.84
C PRO A 178 -10.64 3.63 16.86
N VAL A 179 -10.30 4.68 17.62
CA VAL A 179 -8.90 5.09 17.80
C VAL A 179 -8.42 4.53 19.13
N ILE A 180 -7.37 3.73 19.08
CA ILE A 180 -6.80 2.97 20.20
C ILE A 180 -5.34 3.38 20.39
N GLY A 181 -4.88 3.47 21.63
CA GLY A 181 -3.47 3.72 21.96
C GLY A 181 -2.97 5.15 21.73
N ARG A 182 -3.86 6.13 21.48
CA ARG A 182 -3.51 7.54 21.23
C ARG A 182 -4.03 8.53 22.27
N ASP A 183 -4.31 8.06 23.46
CA ASP A 183 -4.92 8.87 24.53
C ASP A 183 -4.04 10.02 25.00
N THR A 184 -2.73 9.81 25.06
CA THR A 184 -1.72 10.81 25.45
C THR A 184 -1.65 11.94 24.45
N GLU A 185 -1.58 11.62 23.17
CA GLU A 185 -1.52 12.61 22.09
C GLU A 185 -2.83 13.39 21.98
N ILE A 186 -3.99 12.75 22.08
CA ILE A 186 -5.29 13.41 22.06
C ILE A 186 -5.43 14.37 23.26
N ARG A 187 -5.02 13.94 24.48
CA ARG A 187 -5.00 14.84 25.66
C ARG A 187 -4.08 16.02 25.44
N ARG A 188 -2.91 15.80 24.84
CA ARG A 188 -1.96 16.86 24.52
C ARG A 188 -2.55 17.86 23.53
N VAL A 189 -3.20 17.38 22.47
CA VAL A 189 -3.93 18.22 21.50
C VAL A 189 -5.01 19.05 22.19
N LEU A 190 -5.83 18.45 23.06
CA LEU A 190 -6.86 19.16 23.85
C LEU A 190 -6.24 20.26 24.74
N GLN A 191 -5.14 19.96 25.41
CA GLN A 191 -4.42 20.95 26.24
C GLN A 191 -3.96 22.15 25.41
N ILE A 192 -3.39 21.88 24.21
CA ILE A 192 -2.89 22.94 23.32
C ILE A 192 -4.07 23.79 22.80
N LEU A 193 -5.14 23.16 22.30
CA LEU A 193 -6.33 23.85 21.80
C LEU A 193 -7.00 24.75 22.87
N SER A 194 -6.85 24.42 24.15
CA SER A 194 -7.38 25.18 25.27
C SER A 194 -6.50 26.37 25.71
N ARG A 195 -5.29 26.51 25.13
CA ARG A 195 -4.37 27.63 25.47
C ARG A 195 -4.84 28.94 24.88
N ARG A 196 -4.41 30.04 25.50
CA ARG A 196 -4.69 31.40 25.01
C ARG A 196 -3.83 31.76 23.79
N THR A 197 -2.59 31.29 23.77
CA THR A 197 -1.60 31.53 22.71
C THR A 197 -0.94 30.20 22.34
N LYS A 198 -0.38 30.09 21.13
CA LYS A 198 0.16 28.84 20.61
C LYS A 198 -0.83 27.66 20.73
N ASN A 199 -2.08 27.96 20.36
CA ASN A 199 -3.21 27.06 20.52
C ASN A 199 -3.50 26.18 19.29
N ASN A 200 -2.57 26.12 18.35
CA ASN A 200 -2.67 25.28 17.16
C ASN A 200 -1.66 24.12 17.26
N PRO A 201 -2.09 22.89 17.57
CA PRO A 201 -1.22 21.73 17.56
C PRO A 201 -0.83 21.33 16.14
N VAL A 202 0.41 20.89 15.96
CA VAL A 202 0.88 20.19 14.76
C VAL A 202 1.32 18.79 15.15
N LEU A 203 0.68 17.78 14.57
CA LEU A 203 1.01 16.37 14.72
C LEU A 203 2.21 16.08 13.82
N ILE A 204 3.33 15.71 14.42
CA ILE A 204 4.59 15.46 13.72
C ILE A 204 4.95 13.98 13.88
N GLY A 205 5.13 13.28 12.79
CA GLY A 205 5.52 11.87 12.81
C GLY A 205 5.67 11.32 11.41
N GLU A 206 6.21 10.13 11.30
CA GLU A 206 6.41 9.44 10.03
C GLU A 206 5.09 9.14 9.30
N PRO A 207 5.11 8.90 7.99
CA PRO A 207 3.92 8.46 7.25
C PRO A 207 3.34 7.17 7.84
N GLY A 208 2.01 7.05 7.93
CA GLY A 208 1.37 5.80 8.38
C GLY A 208 1.32 5.57 9.89
N VAL A 209 1.90 6.46 10.75
CA VAL A 209 1.85 6.29 12.21
C VAL A 209 0.48 6.63 12.84
N GLY A 210 -0.50 7.08 12.06
CA GLY A 210 -1.85 7.36 12.53
C GLY A 210 -2.09 8.81 12.98
N LYS A 211 -1.45 9.81 12.37
CA LYS A 211 -1.68 11.24 12.66
C LYS A 211 -3.13 11.66 12.45
N THR A 212 -3.73 11.25 11.34
CA THR A 212 -5.14 11.55 10.99
C THR A 212 -6.11 10.92 11.98
N ALA A 213 -5.80 9.70 12.46
CA ALA A 213 -6.59 9.01 13.48
C ALA A 213 -6.72 9.80 14.80
N ILE A 214 -5.72 10.61 15.18
CA ILE A 214 -5.78 11.45 16.37
C ILE A 214 -6.87 12.53 16.23
N ALA A 215 -7.01 13.15 15.05
CA ALA A 215 -8.07 14.12 14.78
C ALA A 215 -9.46 13.44 14.77
N GLU A 216 -9.55 12.25 14.22
CA GLU A 216 -10.77 11.43 14.21
C GLU A 216 -11.15 10.98 15.64
N GLY A 217 -10.17 10.56 16.45
CA GLY A 217 -10.36 10.21 17.85
C GLY A 217 -10.85 11.40 18.68
N LEU A 218 -10.32 12.59 18.42
CA LEU A 218 -10.79 13.81 19.06
C LEU A 218 -12.24 14.12 18.66
N ALA A 219 -12.61 13.96 17.38
CA ALA A 219 -13.99 14.14 16.92
C ALA A 219 -14.96 13.17 17.63
N ARG A 220 -14.57 11.90 17.82
CA ARG A 220 -15.36 10.93 18.59
C ARG A 220 -15.53 11.34 20.06
N ARG A 221 -14.48 11.80 20.72
CA ARG A 221 -14.55 12.30 22.10
C ARG A 221 -15.47 13.52 22.24
N ILE A 222 -15.45 14.44 21.28
CA ILE A 222 -16.38 15.59 21.24
C ILE A 222 -17.82 15.08 21.16
N VAL A 223 -18.11 14.14 20.28
CA VAL A 223 -19.47 13.58 20.11
C VAL A 223 -19.95 12.83 21.35
N ASN A 224 -19.05 12.11 22.01
CA ASN A 224 -19.37 11.36 23.24
C ASN A 224 -19.41 12.26 24.50
N GLY A 225 -19.02 13.54 24.37
CA GLY A 225 -18.97 14.46 25.52
C GLY A 225 -17.76 14.28 26.44
N ASP A 226 -16.77 13.44 26.03
CA ASP A 226 -15.54 13.16 26.79
C ASP A 226 -14.45 14.20 26.50
N VAL A 227 -14.81 15.47 26.63
CA VAL A 227 -13.94 16.62 26.41
C VAL A 227 -14.30 17.73 27.43
N PRO A 228 -13.37 18.67 27.71
CA PRO A 228 -13.66 19.85 28.51
C PRO A 228 -14.89 20.60 27.98
N GLU A 229 -15.63 21.28 28.87
CA GLU A 229 -16.87 22.00 28.55
C GLU A 229 -16.69 23.00 27.39
N SER A 230 -15.55 23.67 27.33
CA SER A 230 -15.20 24.62 26.26
C SER A 230 -15.09 23.96 24.85
N MET A 231 -15.04 22.62 24.78
CA MET A 231 -14.87 21.85 23.54
C MET A 231 -16.11 21.04 23.12
N ARG A 232 -17.13 20.92 23.99
CA ARG A 232 -18.30 20.04 23.77
C ARG A 232 -19.10 20.37 22.50
N ASN A 233 -19.18 21.66 22.15
CA ASN A 233 -19.96 22.15 21.00
C ASN A 233 -19.09 22.44 19.77
N LYS A 234 -17.83 21.98 19.75
CA LYS A 234 -16.94 22.24 18.63
C LYS A 234 -17.15 21.18 17.54
N ARG A 235 -16.90 21.61 16.31
CA ARG A 235 -16.89 20.75 15.10
C ARG A 235 -15.47 20.68 14.58
N ILE A 236 -15.04 19.51 14.17
CA ILE A 236 -13.76 19.34 13.48
C ILE A 236 -14.04 19.15 12.00
N VAL A 237 -13.51 20.05 11.18
CA VAL A 237 -13.66 20.00 9.73
C VAL A 237 -12.28 19.79 9.10
N SER A 238 -12.13 18.71 8.36
CA SER A 238 -10.91 18.42 7.59
C SER A 238 -10.95 19.13 6.25
N LEU A 239 -9.90 19.88 5.93
CA LEU A 239 -9.73 20.55 4.65
C LEU A 239 -9.27 19.57 3.58
N ASN A 240 -9.99 19.49 2.47
CA ASN A 240 -9.61 18.71 1.31
C ASN A 240 -8.96 19.59 0.24
N ILE A 241 -7.62 19.65 0.26
CA ILE A 241 -6.83 20.46 -0.67
C ILE A 241 -6.99 19.98 -2.12
N GLY A 242 -7.07 18.64 -2.32
CA GLY A 242 -7.25 18.05 -3.64
C GLY A 242 -8.54 18.51 -4.32
N SER A 243 -9.66 18.55 -3.59
CA SER A 243 -10.93 19.06 -4.13
C SER A 243 -10.92 20.57 -4.39
N MET A 244 -10.14 21.35 -3.64
CA MET A 244 -9.96 22.78 -3.91
C MET A 244 -9.16 23.05 -5.19
N LEU A 245 -8.19 22.21 -5.49
CA LEU A 245 -7.37 22.31 -6.71
C LEU A 245 -8.09 21.77 -7.94
N ALA A 246 -8.95 20.76 -7.76
CA ALA A 246 -9.70 20.15 -8.84
C ALA A 246 -10.61 21.18 -9.52
N GLY A 247 -10.50 21.30 -10.85
CA GLY A 247 -11.29 22.24 -11.66
C GLY A 247 -10.91 23.71 -11.56
N ALA A 248 -9.86 24.08 -10.78
CA ALA A 248 -9.32 25.43 -10.81
C ALA A 248 -8.48 25.62 -12.07
N LYS A 249 -8.95 26.46 -13.01
CA LYS A 249 -8.24 26.75 -14.27
C LYS A 249 -7.08 27.72 -14.06
N TYR A 250 -7.15 28.59 -13.05
CA TYR A 250 -6.17 29.63 -12.76
C TYR A 250 -5.86 29.68 -11.25
N ARG A 251 -4.65 30.09 -10.93
CA ARG A 251 -4.14 30.28 -9.56
C ARG A 251 -5.08 31.09 -8.66
N GLY A 252 -5.66 32.19 -9.19
CA GLY A 252 -6.58 33.05 -8.44
C GLY A 252 -7.84 32.36 -7.95
N GLU A 253 -8.35 31.35 -8.68
CA GLU A 253 -9.54 30.61 -8.25
C GLU A 253 -9.29 29.79 -6.98
N PHE A 254 -8.15 29.14 -6.87
CA PHE A 254 -7.77 28.40 -5.64
C PHE A 254 -7.63 29.34 -4.45
N GLU A 255 -6.96 30.49 -4.65
CA GLU A 255 -6.79 31.51 -3.59
C GLU A 255 -8.15 32.07 -3.12
N GLU A 256 -9.08 32.31 -4.04
CA GLU A 256 -10.45 32.76 -3.70
C GLU A 256 -11.26 31.68 -2.96
N ARG A 257 -11.18 30.42 -3.41
CA ARG A 257 -11.85 29.30 -2.74
C ARG A 257 -11.33 29.13 -1.32
N LEU A 258 -10.00 29.13 -1.12
CA LEU A 258 -9.36 29.05 0.19
C LEU A 258 -9.72 30.24 1.08
N LYS A 259 -9.70 31.47 0.55
CA LYS A 259 -10.08 32.67 1.26
C LYS A 259 -11.54 32.63 1.72
N SER A 260 -12.45 32.18 0.85
CA SER A 260 -13.87 32.03 1.18
C SER A 260 -14.09 30.96 2.25
N PHE A 261 -13.39 29.82 2.14
CA PHE A 261 -13.41 28.75 3.12
C PHE A 261 -12.92 29.21 4.50
N LEU A 262 -11.75 29.87 4.55
CA LEU A 262 -11.19 30.41 5.79
C LEU A 262 -12.10 31.47 6.41
N LYS A 263 -12.75 32.29 5.60
CA LYS A 263 -13.72 33.28 6.09
C LYS A 263 -14.92 32.58 6.73
N GLU A 264 -15.47 31.54 6.13
CA GLU A 264 -16.59 30.79 6.68
C GLU A 264 -16.21 30.11 8.02
N VAL A 265 -14.96 29.58 8.12
CA VAL A 265 -14.42 29.04 9.37
C VAL A 265 -14.27 30.14 10.44
N THR A 266 -13.73 31.30 10.10
CA THR A 266 -13.53 32.39 11.08
C THR A 266 -14.84 33.02 11.53
N ASP A 267 -15.82 33.14 10.63
CA ASP A 267 -17.16 33.65 10.93
C ASP A 267 -17.96 32.74 11.89
N SER A 268 -17.53 31.45 12.04
CA SER A 268 -18.10 30.54 13.05
C SER A 268 -17.71 30.86 14.50
N ASN A 269 -16.99 31.95 14.76
CA ASN A 269 -16.58 32.41 16.10
C ASN A 269 -15.86 31.31 16.93
N GLY A 270 -15.06 30.50 16.26
CA GLY A 270 -14.27 29.44 16.87
C GLY A 270 -15.07 28.19 17.25
N GLU A 271 -16.27 28.00 16.72
CA GLU A 271 -17.01 26.73 16.83
C GLU A 271 -16.36 25.63 15.98
N ILE A 272 -15.67 26.00 14.88
CA ILE A 272 -14.99 25.09 13.99
C ILE A 272 -13.50 25.03 14.32
N ILE A 273 -12.99 23.80 14.42
CA ILE A 273 -11.57 23.47 14.48
C ILE A 273 -11.21 22.91 13.13
N LEU A 274 -10.28 23.56 12.45
CA LEU A 274 -9.82 23.14 11.13
C LEU A 274 -8.75 22.06 11.26
N PHE A 275 -8.93 20.91 10.65
CA PHE A 275 -7.89 19.91 10.49
C PHE A 275 -7.28 20.01 9.10
N ILE A 276 -5.95 20.12 9.03
CA ILE A 276 -5.18 20.20 7.79
C ILE A 276 -4.19 19.06 7.79
N ASP A 277 -4.49 18.05 7.01
CA ASP A 277 -3.52 16.98 6.74
C ASP A 277 -2.50 17.48 5.72
N GLU A 278 -1.27 16.97 5.79
CA GLU A 278 -0.16 17.46 4.98
C GLU A 278 -0.03 19.00 4.98
N LEU A 279 0.00 19.60 6.18
CA LEU A 279 0.06 21.05 6.38
C LEU A 279 1.13 21.73 5.51
N HIS A 280 2.24 21.03 5.23
CA HIS A 280 3.33 21.49 4.39
C HIS A 280 2.90 21.82 2.95
N THR A 281 1.84 21.19 2.42
CA THR A 281 1.34 21.45 1.05
C THR A 281 0.78 22.87 0.91
N ILE A 282 0.21 23.43 1.99
CA ILE A 282 -0.31 24.80 2.01
C ILE A 282 0.81 25.80 2.28
N VAL A 283 1.79 25.43 3.13
CA VAL A 283 2.86 26.33 3.59
C VAL A 283 4.05 26.32 2.63
N GLY A 284 4.33 25.20 1.98
CA GLY A 284 5.51 24.99 1.13
C GLY A 284 5.31 25.25 -0.35
N ALA A 285 4.10 25.49 -0.78
CA ALA A 285 3.74 25.65 -2.19
C ALA A 285 4.33 26.92 -2.87
N GLY A 286 5.10 27.73 -2.16
CA GLY A 286 5.73 28.96 -2.68
C GLY A 286 7.18 28.82 -3.18
N ALA A 287 7.82 27.65 -3.06
CA ALA A 287 9.26 27.50 -3.33
C ALA A 287 9.60 27.16 -4.80
N SER A 288 8.65 26.78 -5.63
CA SER A 288 8.83 26.59 -7.08
C SER A 288 8.14 27.71 -7.86
N GLU A 289 8.76 28.22 -8.93
CA GLU A 289 8.17 29.22 -9.81
C GLU A 289 6.76 28.77 -10.25
N GLY A 290 5.72 29.42 -9.69
CA GLY A 290 4.32 29.14 -10.00
C GLY A 290 3.47 28.52 -8.89
N ALA A 291 4.03 28.13 -7.74
CA ALA A 291 3.28 27.55 -6.64
C ALA A 291 2.59 28.62 -5.75
N VAL A 292 1.40 28.26 -5.21
CA VAL A 292 0.55 29.16 -4.42
C VAL A 292 1.11 29.34 -3.02
N ASP A 293 1.44 30.56 -2.62
CA ASP A 293 1.78 30.85 -1.22
C ASP A 293 0.49 31.05 -0.39
N ALA A 294 -0.23 29.95 -0.16
CA ALA A 294 -1.44 29.93 0.66
C ALA A 294 -1.15 30.23 2.14
N SER A 295 0.12 30.17 2.56
CA SER A 295 0.53 30.54 3.93
C SER A 295 0.20 31.99 4.27
N ASN A 296 0.30 32.88 3.28
CA ASN A 296 -0.04 34.31 3.49
C ASN A 296 -1.52 34.56 3.76
N LEU A 297 -2.42 33.64 3.40
CA LEU A 297 -3.84 33.70 3.72
C LEU A 297 -4.13 33.18 5.15
N LEU A 298 -3.37 32.16 5.60
CA LEU A 298 -3.51 31.57 6.94
C LEU A 298 -2.89 32.44 8.04
N LYS A 299 -1.71 33.04 7.79
CA LYS A 299 -0.94 33.81 8.76
C LYS A 299 -1.74 34.90 9.49
N PRO A 300 -2.55 35.73 8.83
CA PRO A 300 -3.34 36.78 9.50
C PRO A 300 -4.38 36.21 10.46
N ALA A 301 -5.13 35.17 10.06
CA ALA A 301 -6.17 34.54 10.86
C ALA A 301 -5.59 33.80 12.08
N LEU A 302 -4.48 33.08 11.90
CA LEU A 302 -3.71 32.47 12.98
C LEU A 302 -3.11 33.50 13.94
N ALA A 303 -2.66 34.65 13.40
CA ALA A 303 -2.07 35.72 14.20
C ALA A 303 -3.09 36.41 15.15
N ARG A 304 -4.31 36.61 14.67
CA ARG A 304 -5.41 37.17 15.46
C ARG A 304 -6.07 36.15 16.40
N GLY A 305 -5.76 34.86 16.27
CA GLY A 305 -6.38 33.78 17.05
C GLY A 305 -7.82 33.46 16.63
N GLU A 306 -8.22 33.94 15.46
CA GLU A 306 -9.56 33.72 14.89
C GLU A 306 -9.71 32.31 14.34
N LEU A 307 -8.58 31.68 13.93
CA LEU A 307 -8.54 30.32 13.39
C LEU A 307 -7.90 29.36 14.40
N ARG A 308 -8.59 28.26 14.70
CA ARG A 308 -8.06 27.13 15.46
C ARG A 308 -7.79 25.98 14.51
N THR A 309 -6.54 25.53 14.49
CA THR A 309 -6.09 24.54 13.50
C THR A 309 -5.33 23.41 14.16
N ILE A 310 -5.60 22.19 13.72
CA ILE A 310 -4.77 20.99 13.96
C ILE A 310 -4.08 20.71 12.64
N GLY A 311 -2.76 20.79 12.60
CA GLY A 311 -1.95 20.39 11.44
C GLY A 311 -1.41 18.98 11.60
N ALA A 312 -1.15 18.28 10.49
CA ALA A 312 -0.39 17.05 10.46
C ALA A 312 0.70 17.13 9.38
N THR A 313 1.91 16.66 9.66
CA THR A 313 3.05 16.69 8.74
C THR A 313 4.15 15.71 9.20
N THR A 314 5.17 15.50 8.40
CA THR A 314 6.39 14.78 8.81
C THR A 314 7.38 15.70 9.52
N LEU A 315 8.39 15.13 10.18
CA LEU A 315 9.41 15.90 10.89
C LEU A 315 10.27 16.76 9.93
N ASP A 316 10.62 16.19 8.79
CA ASP A 316 11.46 16.88 7.80
C ASP A 316 10.72 18.04 7.14
N GLU A 317 9.44 17.83 6.82
CA GLU A 317 8.57 18.88 6.27
C GLU A 317 8.29 19.99 7.29
N TYR A 318 8.10 19.61 8.58
CA TYR A 318 7.93 20.57 9.65
C TYR A 318 9.17 21.49 9.76
N ARG A 319 10.38 20.91 9.79
CA ARG A 319 11.65 21.64 9.82
C ARG A 319 11.85 22.52 8.60
N LYS A 320 11.49 22.00 7.41
CA LYS A 320 11.72 22.69 6.14
C LYS A 320 10.78 23.86 5.93
N TYR A 321 9.51 23.74 6.31
CA TYR A 321 8.45 24.69 5.93
C TYR A 321 7.85 25.49 7.10
N ILE A 322 7.78 24.91 8.31
CA ILE A 322 7.11 25.56 9.44
C ILE A 322 8.12 26.19 10.40
N GLU A 323 9.16 25.48 10.80
CA GLU A 323 10.17 25.95 11.73
C GLU A 323 11.01 27.10 11.17
N LYS A 324 11.23 27.15 9.86
CA LYS A 324 11.92 28.27 9.18
C LYS A 324 11.10 29.54 9.11
N ASP A 325 9.79 29.47 9.23
CA ASP A 325 8.90 30.64 9.22
C ASP A 325 8.58 31.08 10.66
N ALA A 326 9.24 32.11 11.13
CA ALA A 326 9.09 32.65 12.49
C ALA A 326 7.65 33.04 12.86
N ALA A 327 6.77 33.36 11.89
CA ALA A 327 5.39 33.67 12.13
C ALA A 327 4.56 32.42 12.41
N LEU A 328 4.82 31.32 11.73
CA LEU A 328 4.15 30.03 11.91
C LEU A 328 4.70 29.30 13.15
N GLU A 329 6.01 29.24 13.35
CA GLU A 329 6.65 28.65 14.52
C GLU A 329 6.08 29.17 15.84
N ARG A 330 5.82 30.47 15.94
CA ARG A 330 5.24 31.11 17.13
C ARG A 330 3.77 30.78 17.35
N ARG A 331 3.08 30.20 16.37
CA ARG A 331 1.64 29.91 16.42
C ARG A 331 1.32 28.44 16.56
N PHE A 332 2.16 27.60 16.01
CA PHE A 332 2.02 26.16 16.09
C PHE A 332 2.81 25.57 17.27
N GLN A 333 2.25 24.52 17.85
CA GLN A 333 2.88 23.75 18.93
C GLN A 333 3.04 22.30 18.48
N PRO A 334 4.28 21.79 18.39
CA PRO A 334 4.51 20.43 17.98
C PRO A 334 3.99 19.40 18.99
N VAL A 335 3.40 18.34 18.47
CA VAL A 335 3.00 17.11 19.16
C VAL A 335 3.61 15.95 18.40
N MET A 336 4.60 15.29 19.01
CA MET A 336 5.24 14.14 18.40
C MET A 336 4.31 12.94 18.43
N VAL A 337 4.19 12.26 17.29
CA VAL A 337 3.42 11.04 17.11
C VAL A 337 4.39 9.94 16.70
N SER A 338 4.78 9.13 17.67
CA SER A 338 5.71 8.03 17.46
C SER A 338 5.02 6.83 16.82
N GLU A 339 5.80 5.97 16.19
CA GLU A 339 5.35 4.64 15.77
C GLU A 339 4.86 3.87 17.01
N PRO A 340 3.68 3.22 16.96
CA PRO A 340 3.19 2.40 18.05
C PRO A 340 4.03 1.12 18.21
N SER A 341 4.04 0.54 19.40
CA SER A 341 4.65 -0.77 19.64
C SER A 341 3.88 -1.89 18.92
N VAL A 342 4.49 -3.08 18.83
CA VAL A 342 3.82 -4.27 18.27
C VAL A 342 2.57 -4.60 19.08
N GLU A 343 2.64 -4.51 20.42
CA GLU A 343 1.51 -4.76 21.32
C GLU A 343 0.38 -3.75 21.08
N ASP A 344 0.70 -2.45 20.96
CA ASP A 344 -0.30 -1.42 20.65
C ASP A 344 -0.91 -1.65 19.28
N THR A 345 -0.11 -2.05 18.31
CA THR A 345 -0.58 -2.38 16.95
C THR A 345 -1.53 -3.57 16.95
N ILE A 346 -1.26 -4.62 17.71
CA ILE A 346 -2.18 -5.76 17.89
C ILE A 346 -3.51 -5.28 18.48
N ALA A 347 -3.47 -4.39 19.49
CA ALA A 347 -4.68 -3.82 20.06
C ALA A 347 -5.48 -2.97 19.04
N ILE A 348 -4.79 -2.18 18.23
CA ILE A 348 -5.40 -1.39 17.13
C ILE A 348 -6.06 -2.33 16.10
N LEU A 349 -5.36 -3.35 15.64
CA LEU A 349 -5.89 -4.30 14.66
C LEU A 349 -7.10 -5.08 15.21
N ARG A 350 -7.09 -5.47 16.49
CA ARG A 350 -8.25 -6.08 17.16
C ARG A 350 -9.47 -5.16 17.17
N GLY A 351 -9.24 -3.86 17.35
CA GLY A 351 -10.31 -2.86 17.31
C GLY A 351 -10.86 -2.60 15.90
N LEU A 352 -10.06 -2.80 14.86
CA LEU A 352 -10.46 -2.65 13.47
C LEU A 352 -11.03 -3.94 12.86
N LYS A 353 -10.72 -5.09 13.45
CA LYS A 353 -11.02 -6.43 12.95
C LYS A 353 -12.46 -6.57 12.44
N GLU A 354 -13.46 -6.24 13.26
CA GLU A 354 -14.87 -6.44 12.94
C GLU A 354 -15.28 -5.69 11.67
N ARG A 355 -14.73 -4.49 11.43
CA ARG A 355 -15.00 -3.69 10.24
C ARG A 355 -14.38 -4.28 8.96
N TYR A 356 -13.17 -4.81 9.05
CA TYR A 356 -12.54 -5.49 7.92
C TYR A 356 -13.23 -6.82 7.60
N GLU A 357 -13.66 -7.57 8.63
CA GLU A 357 -14.46 -8.79 8.47
C GLU A 357 -15.77 -8.51 7.72
N VAL A 358 -16.47 -7.43 8.09
CA VAL A 358 -17.72 -7.03 7.41
C VAL A 358 -17.46 -6.54 5.99
N HIS A 359 -16.42 -5.70 5.79
CA HIS A 359 -16.11 -5.14 4.47
C HIS A 359 -15.74 -6.23 3.44
N HIS A 360 -14.94 -7.20 3.84
CA HIS A 360 -14.49 -8.28 2.96
C HIS A 360 -15.39 -9.50 2.99
N GLY A 361 -16.26 -9.64 4.01
CA GLY A 361 -17.11 -10.83 4.20
C GLY A 361 -16.30 -12.08 4.53
N VAL A 362 -15.18 -11.94 5.23
CA VAL A 362 -14.28 -13.02 5.66
C VAL A 362 -13.99 -12.89 7.15
N ARG A 363 -13.66 -13.99 7.81
CA ARG A 363 -13.24 -13.99 9.21
C ARG A 363 -11.72 -13.79 9.31
N ILE A 364 -11.26 -13.00 10.28
CA ILE A 364 -9.83 -12.79 10.55
C ILE A 364 -9.49 -13.44 11.88
N THR A 365 -8.57 -14.38 11.90
CA THR A 365 -8.15 -15.04 13.15
C THR A 365 -7.28 -14.11 14.01
N ASP A 366 -7.28 -14.31 15.33
CA ASP A 366 -6.38 -13.52 16.21
C ASP A 366 -4.90 -13.82 15.90
N ALA A 367 -4.58 -15.05 15.52
CA ALA A 367 -3.24 -15.42 15.06
C ALA A 367 -2.80 -14.63 13.82
N ALA A 368 -3.73 -14.36 12.88
CA ALA A 368 -3.43 -13.51 11.72
C ALA A 368 -3.15 -12.05 12.13
N ILE A 369 -3.87 -11.51 13.11
CA ILE A 369 -3.63 -10.17 13.65
C ILE A 369 -2.25 -10.07 14.30
N VAL A 370 -1.92 -11.04 15.15
CA VAL A 370 -0.59 -11.10 15.79
C VAL A 370 0.51 -11.24 14.73
N ALA A 371 0.30 -12.13 13.74
CA ALA A 371 1.24 -12.30 12.64
C ALA A 371 1.40 -11.02 11.80
N ALA A 372 0.31 -10.30 11.51
CA ALA A 372 0.38 -9.04 10.74
C ALA A 372 1.23 -7.99 11.45
N ALA A 373 1.05 -7.81 12.76
CA ALA A 373 1.84 -6.87 13.55
C ALA A 373 3.32 -7.30 13.64
N THR A 374 3.57 -8.57 14.01
CA THR A 374 4.95 -9.07 14.24
C THR A 374 5.76 -9.23 12.95
N LEU A 375 5.12 -9.76 11.87
CA LEU A 375 5.82 -9.96 10.60
C LEU A 375 6.04 -8.63 9.87
N SER A 376 5.09 -7.69 9.95
CA SER A 376 5.30 -6.37 9.34
C SER A 376 6.40 -5.57 10.04
N ASP A 377 6.43 -5.60 11.38
CA ASP A 377 7.48 -4.94 12.14
C ASP A 377 8.86 -5.51 11.78
N ARG A 378 8.95 -6.82 11.72
CA ARG A 378 10.20 -7.53 11.48
C ARG A 378 10.69 -7.47 10.03
N TYR A 379 9.78 -7.57 9.04
CA TYR A 379 10.15 -7.82 7.64
C TYR A 379 9.86 -6.65 6.69
N ILE A 380 9.14 -5.61 7.12
CA ILE A 380 8.82 -4.44 6.31
C ILE A 380 9.43 -3.21 6.99
N SER A 381 10.61 -2.79 6.52
CA SER A 381 11.38 -1.69 7.12
C SER A 381 11.17 -0.33 6.45
N ASP A 382 10.53 -0.28 5.29
CA ASP A 382 10.29 0.94 4.50
C ASP A 382 8.97 1.65 4.84
N ARG A 383 8.17 1.06 5.74
CA ARG A 383 6.88 1.57 6.22
C ARG A 383 6.79 1.46 7.74
N PHE A 384 5.86 2.19 8.34
CA PHE A 384 5.69 2.28 9.79
C PHE A 384 4.41 1.61 10.26
N LEU A 385 4.42 1.10 11.51
CA LEU A 385 3.22 0.66 12.20
C LEU A 385 2.31 1.86 12.55
N PRO A 386 0.98 1.70 12.60
CA PRO A 386 0.23 0.46 12.34
C PRO A 386 -0.11 0.23 10.87
N ASP A 387 0.16 1.19 9.98
CA ASP A 387 -0.28 1.21 8.57
C ASP A 387 0.13 -0.05 7.83
N LYS A 388 1.43 -0.42 7.88
CA LYS A 388 1.93 -1.66 7.24
C LYS A 388 1.23 -2.93 7.72
N ALA A 389 0.83 -3.00 8.99
CA ALA A 389 0.12 -4.15 9.53
C ALA A 389 -1.37 -4.16 9.15
N VAL A 390 -1.99 -2.98 9.07
CA VAL A 390 -3.35 -2.79 8.58
C VAL A 390 -3.45 -3.21 7.12
N ASP A 391 -2.53 -2.74 6.28
CA ASP A 391 -2.47 -3.07 4.85
C ASP A 391 -2.31 -4.59 4.62
N LEU A 392 -1.50 -5.28 5.45
CA LEU A 392 -1.37 -6.75 5.35
C LEU A 392 -2.68 -7.47 5.64
N VAL A 393 -3.42 -7.02 6.64
CA VAL A 393 -4.72 -7.61 6.97
C VAL A 393 -5.73 -7.34 5.87
N ASP A 394 -5.75 -6.11 5.35
CA ASP A 394 -6.65 -5.70 4.27
C ASP A 394 -6.38 -6.50 2.99
N GLU A 395 -5.11 -6.58 2.56
CA GLU A 395 -4.73 -7.34 1.35
C GLU A 395 -4.99 -8.84 1.51
N ALA A 396 -4.68 -9.43 2.67
CA ALA A 396 -4.95 -10.85 2.92
C ALA A 396 -6.46 -11.15 2.90
N ALA A 397 -7.28 -10.28 3.48
CA ALA A 397 -8.73 -10.39 3.47
C ALA A 397 -9.31 -10.20 2.06
N ALA A 398 -8.81 -9.20 1.30
CA ALA A 398 -9.20 -8.97 -0.09
C ALA A 398 -8.84 -10.17 -0.99
N ARG A 399 -7.65 -10.74 -0.82
CA ARG A 399 -7.20 -11.93 -1.55
C ARG A 399 -8.09 -13.13 -1.26
N LEU A 400 -8.38 -13.39 0.02
CA LEU A 400 -9.27 -14.47 0.40
C LEU A 400 -10.68 -14.29 -0.15
N LYS A 401 -11.21 -13.06 -0.16
CA LYS A 401 -12.50 -12.73 -0.78
C LYS A 401 -12.49 -13.07 -2.27
N ILE A 402 -11.44 -12.69 -3.01
CA ILE A 402 -11.31 -13.03 -4.44
C ILE A 402 -11.25 -14.56 -4.63
N GLU A 403 -10.51 -15.27 -3.76
CA GLU A 403 -10.45 -16.74 -3.81
C GLU A 403 -11.82 -17.37 -3.54
N LEU A 404 -12.63 -16.82 -2.64
CA LEU A 404 -13.99 -17.27 -2.34
C LEU A 404 -15.00 -16.95 -3.46
N ASP A 405 -14.83 -15.80 -4.11
CA ASP A 405 -15.72 -15.36 -5.19
C ASP A 405 -15.38 -16.00 -6.54
N SER A 406 -14.15 -16.47 -6.71
CA SER A 406 -13.65 -17.15 -7.90
C SER A 406 -13.74 -18.68 -7.78
N MET A 407 -13.65 -19.35 -8.92
CA MET A 407 -13.58 -20.82 -8.95
C MET A 407 -12.26 -21.29 -8.33
N PRO A 408 -12.29 -22.28 -7.41
CA PRO A 408 -11.08 -22.86 -6.82
C PRO A 408 -10.07 -23.32 -7.88
N THR A 409 -8.78 -23.07 -7.61
CA THR A 409 -7.68 -23.37 -8.53
C THR A 409 -7.67 -24.85 -8.98
N GLU A 410 -8.07 -25.74 -8.07
CA GLU A 410 -8.15 -27.19 -8.35
C GLU A 410 -9.21 -27.51 -9.43
N ILE A 411 -10.35 -26.82 -9.38
CA ILE A 411 -11.40 -26.98 -10.39
C ILE A 411 -10.96 -26.36 -11.71
N ASP A 412 -10.39 -25.16 -11.68
CA ASP A 412 -9.88 -24.45 -12.89
C ASP A 412 -8.81 -25.27 -13.60
N GLN A 413 -7.91 -25.94 -12.86
CA GLN A 413 -6.91 -26.83 -13.45
C GLN A 413 -7.55 -28.02 -14.16
N ILE A 414 -8.49 -28.70 -13.51
CA ILE A 414 -9.21 -29.84 -14.10
C ILE A 414 -10.00 -29.40 -15.35
N GLU A 415 -10.63 -28.23 -15.32
CA GLU A 415 -11.36 -27.70 -16.49
C GLU A 415 -10.42 -27.34 -17.66
N ARG A 416 -9.26 -26.79 -17.37
CA ARG A 416 -8.23 -26.50 -18.41
C ARG A 416 -7.68 -27.79 -19.01
N GLU A 417 -7.42 -28.78 -18.18
CA GLU A 417 -6.97 -30.10 -18.63
C GLU A 417 -8.04 -30.79 -19.48
N ALA A 418 -9.29 -30.77 -19.06
CA ALA A 418 -10.42 -31.27 -19.82
C ALA A 418 -10.60 -30.52 -21.16
N MET A 419 -10.42 -29.19 -21.17
CA MET A 419 -10.48 -28.38 -22.39
C MET A 419 -9.35 -28.73 -23.37
N GLN A 420 -8.12 -28.94 -22.85
CA GLN A 420 -6.98 -29.35 -23.66
C GLN A 420 -7.19 -30.73 -24.31
N LEU A 421 -7.69 -31.69 -23.52
CA LEU A 421 -8.03 -33.03 -24.04
C LEU A 421 -9.22 -32.97 -25.02
N GLU A 422 -10.18 -32.09 -24.83
CA GLU A 422 -11.28 -31.88 -25.78
C GLU A 422 -10.76 -31.38 -27.14
N MET A 423 -9.79 -30.41 -27.13
CA MET A 423 -9.15 -29.93 -28.35
C MET A 423 -8.37 -31.05 -29.06
N GLU A 424 -7.62 -31.84 -28.28
CA GLU A 424 -6.86 -33.00 -28.80
C GLU A 424 -7.84 -34.05 -29.40
N ARG A 425 -8.95 -34.33 -28.72
CA ARG A 425 -10.00 -35.23 -29.22
C ARG A 425 -10.57 -34.77 -30.56
N GLN A 426 -10.86 -33.44 -30.69
CA GLN A 426 -11.41 -32.89 -31.94
C GLN A 426 -10.37 -32.95 -33.10
N ALA A 427 -9.09 -32.81 -32.78
CA ALA A 427 -8.02 -32.97 -33.78
C ALA A 427 -7.93 -34.41 -34.25
N LEU A 428 -7.81 -35.38 -33.32
CA LEU A 428 -7.65 -36.82 -33.62
C LEU A 428 -8.89 -37.44 -34.24
N ALA A 429 -10.08 -36.89 -34.01
CA ALA A 429 -11.32 -37.36 -34.65
C ALA A 429 -11.33 -37.22 -36.19
N LYS A 430 -10.42 -36.46 -36.76
CA LYS A 430 -10.26 -36.26 -38.21
C LYS A 430 -9.19 -37.21 -38.83
N GLU A 431 -8.49 -37.97 -38.01
CA GLU A 431 -7.43 -38.87 -38.42
C GLU A 431 -7.93 -40.29 -38.48
N GLU A 432 -7.46 -41.07 -39.48
CA GLU A 432 -7.96 -42.45 -39.75
C GLU A 432 -6.94 -43.55 -39.37
N ASP A 433 -5.75 -43.20 -38.94
CA ASP A 433 -4.72 -44.19 -38.59
C ASP A 433 -5.02 -44.92 -37.27
N ALA A 434 -4.41 -46.12 -37.09
CA ALA A 434 -4.73 -47.00 -35.97
C ALA A 434 -4.26 -46.43 -34.61
N ASP A 435 -3.13 -45.69 -34.58
CA ASP A 435 -2.55 -45.11 -33.38
C ASP A 435 -3.40 -43.93 -32.92
N SER A 436 -3.87 -43.09 -33.84
CA SER A 436 -4.80 -41.97 -33.53
C SER A 436 -6.13 -42.47 -33.01
N LYS A 437 -6.68 -43.57 -33.52
CA LYS A 437 -7.93 -44.19 -33.00
C LYS A 437 -7.73 -44.72 -31.57
N ALA A 438 -6.63 -45.42 -31.28
CA ALA A 438 -6.34 -45.90 -29.93
C ALA A 438 -6.15 -44.76 -28.95
N ARG A 439 -5.49 -43.67 -29.36
CA ARG A 439 -5.31 -42.45 -28.56
C ARG A 439 -6.63 -41.74 -28.31
N LEU A 440 -7.51 -41.65 -29.31
CA LEU A 440 -8.85 -41.05 -29.23
C LEU A 440 -9.76 -41.78 -28.24
N GLU A 441 -9.71 -43.12 -28.20
CA GLU A 441 -10.46 -43.95 -27.25
C GLU A 441 -10.00 -43.65 -25.81
N LYS A 442 -8.69 -43.62 -25.59
CA LYS A 442 -8.09 -43.29 -24.28
C LYS A 442 -8.48 -41.87 -23.82
N ILE A 443 -8.31 -40.86 -24.68
CA ILE A 443 -8.68 -39.48 -24.37
C ILE A 443 -10.16 -39.34 -24.08
N THR A 444 -11.03 -40.03 -24.80
CA THR A 444 -12.48 -40.00 -24.58
C THR A 444 -12.82 -40.51 -23.19
N LYS A 445 -12.15 -41.55 -22.70
CA LYS A 445 -12.32 -42.06 -21.33
C LYS A 445 -11.78 -41.09 -20.29
N ASP A 446 -10.55 -40.61 -20.45
CA ASP A 446 -9.91 -39.67 -19.53
C ASP A 446 -10.73 -38.37 -19.41
N LEU A 447 -11.30 -37.91 -20.53
CA LEU A 447 -12.16 -36.73 -20.60
C LEU A 447 -13.51 -36.94 -19.88
N ALA A 448 -14.09 -38.16 -19.98
CA ALA A 448 -15.30 -38.50 -19.25
C ALA A 448 -15.06 -38.49 -17.73
N ASP A 449 -13.95 -39.08 -17.28
CA ASP A 449 -13.55 -39.14 -15.86
C ASP A 449 -13.27 -37.74 -15.31
N LEU A 450 -12.56 -36.88 -16.07
CA LEU A 450 -12.30 -35.50 -15.68
C LEU A 450 -13.57 -34.65 -15.62
N LYS A 451 -14.51 -34.79 -16.59
CA LYS A 451 -15.78 -34.09 -16.59
C LYS A 451 -16.70 -34.50 -15.43
N GLU A 452 -16.71 -35.80 -15.08
CA GLU A 452 -17.45 -36.29 -13.92
C GLU A 452 -16.88 -35.71 -12.63
N LYS A 453 -15.56 -35.75 -12.47
CA LYS A 453 -14.85 -35.17 -11.32
C LYS A 453 -15.07 -33.68 -11.21
N SER A 454 -14.90 -32.92 -12.30
CA SER A 454 -15.15 -31.48 -12.34
C SER A 454 -16.61 -31.16 -11.98
N GLY A 455 -17.58 -31.91 -12.57
CA GLY A 455 -19.00 -31.71 -12.29
C GLY A 455 -19.37 -31.91 -10.81
N SER A 456 -18.82 -32.95 -10.18
CA SER A 456 -19.03 -33.21 -8.74
C SER A 456 -18.41 -32.13 -7.86
N MET A 457 -17.20 -31.66 -8.18
CA MET A 457 -16.53 -30.59 -7.46
C MET A 457 -17.22 -29.22 -7.62
N ILE A 458 -17.72 -28.91 -8.82
CA ILE A 458 -18.49 -27.68 -9.09
C ILE A 458 -19.81 -27.68 -8.30
N ALA A 459 -20.51 -28.81 -8.28
CA ALA A 459 -21.76 -28.93 -7.51
C ALA A 459 -21.51 -28.70 -6.00
N LYS A 460 -20.45 -29.29 -5.48
CA LYS A 460 -20.03 -29.11 -4.10
C LYS A 460 -19.64 -27.67 -3.78
N TRP A 461 -18.80 -27.07 -4.61
CA TRP A 461 -18.39 -25.67 -4.50
C TRP A 461 -19.60 -24.72 -4.51
N LYS A 462 -20.55 -24.93 -5.43
CA LYS A 462 -21.77 -24.12 -5.47
C LYS A 462 -22.60 -24.23 -4.20
N SER A 463 -22.75 -25.44 -3.65
CA SER A 463 -23.47 -25.67 -2.41
C SER A 463 -22.79 -25.03 -1.20
N GLU A 464 -21.44 -25.12 -1.08
CA GLU A 464 -20.68 -24.41 -0.05
C GLU A 464 -20.83 -22.90 -0.18
N LYS A 465 -20.74 -22.37 -1.42
CA LYS A 465 -20.86 -20.93 -1.71
C LYS A 465 -22.25 -20.38 -1.34
N GLU A 466 -23.32 -21.09 -1.62
CA GLU A 466 -24.69 -20.69 -1.26
C GLU A 466 -24.86 -20.55 0.26
N VAL A 467 -24.30 -21.50 1.04
CA VAL A 467 -24.32 -21.43 2.51
C VAL A 467 -23.47 -20.27 3.03
N LEU A 468 -22.31 -20.06 2.43
CA LEU A 468 -21.42 -18.95 2.78
C LEU A 468 -22.07 -17.58 2.52
N ASP A 469 -22.71 -17.42 1.35
CA ASP A 469 -23.41 -16.20 0.99
C ASP A 469 -24.63 -15.93 1.91
N ALA A 470 -25.27 -16.97 2.43
CA ALA A 470 -26.31 -16.82 3.45
C ALA A 470 -25.73 -16.35 4.79
N VAL A 471 -24.60 -16.91 5.23
CA VAL A 471 -23.88 -16.50 6.43
C VAL A 471 -23.44 -15.02 6.34
N ARG A 472 -22.90 -14.60 5.19
CA ARG A 472 -22.48 -13.20 4.95
C ARG A 472 -23.67 -12.24 5.06
N ARG A 473 -24.79 -12.55 4.43
CA ARG A 473 -26.01 -11.72 4.50
C ARG A 473 -26.51 -11.53 5.93
N GLU A 474 -26.46 -12.58 6.76
CA GLU A 474 -26.86 -12.45 8.15
C GLU A 474 -25.86 -11.63 8.97
N GLN A 475 -24.55 -11.68 8.66
CA GLN A 475 -23.53 -10.82 9.29
C GLN A 475 -23.76 -9.34 8.95
N GLU A 476 -23.99 -9.01 7.68
CA GLU A 476 -24.29 -7.63 7.24
C GLU A 476 -25.57 -7.11 7.90
N LYS A 477 -26.59 -7.96 8.02
CA LYS A 477 -27.85 -7.63 8.69
C LYS A 477 -27.63 -7.32 10.19
N ILE A 478 -26.82 -8.12 10.88
CA ILE A 478 -26.48 -7.90 12.30
C ILE A 478 -25.77 -6.55 12.48
N GLU A 479 -24.83 -6.22 11.62
CA GLU A 479 -24.13 -4.93 11.67
C GLU A 479 -25.07 -3.75 11.42
N ALA A 480 -25.92 -3.84 10.41
CA ALA A 480 -26.92 -2.82 10.13
C ALA A 480 -27.87 -2.62 11.33
N LEU A 481 -28.34 -3.70 11.96
CA LEU A 481 -29.20 -3.67 13.13
C LEU A 481 -28.48 -3.07 14.37
N LYS A 482 -27.21 -3.38 14.61
CA LYS A 482 -26.40 -2.77 15.68
C LYS A 482 -26.32 -1.23 15.47
N LEU A 483 -26.00 -0.82 14.26
CA LEU A 483 -25.87 0.61 13.92
C LEU A 483 -27.19 1.35 14.04
N GLU A 484 -28.31 0.73 13.64
CA GLU A 484 -29.67 1.27 13.78
C GLU A 484 -30.06 1.37 15.26
N SER A 485 -29.78 0.34 16.08
CA SER A 485 -30.03 0.36 17.52
C SER A 485 -29.27 1.49 18.23
N GLU A 486 -27.97 1.69 17.87
CA GLU A 486 -27.20 2.81 18.42
C GLU A 486 -27.78 4.19 18.02
N ARG A 487 -28.23 4.32 16.76
CA ARG A 487 -28.87 5.56 16.28
C ARG A 487 -30.18 5.83 17.02
N ALA A 488 -31.02 4.80 17.17
CA ALA A 488 -32.29 4.89 17.89
C ALA A 488 -32.07 5.32 19.36
N LYS A 489 -31.08 4.73 20.04
CA LYS A 489 -30.71 5.12 21.42
C LYS A 489 -30.28 6.58 21.51
N ARG A 490 -29.46 7.06 20.56
CA ARG A 490 -29.01 8.47 20.52
C ARG A 490 -30.13 9.45 20.22
N MET A 491 -31.14 9.05 19.42
CA MET A 491 -32.33 9.85 19.11
C MET A 491 -33.39 9.80 20.22
N GLY A 492 -33.20 8.95 21.25
CA GLY A 492 -34.15 8.76 22.34
C GLY A 492 -35.33 7.83 21.98
N ASP A 493 -35.30 7.17 20.83
CA ASP A 493 -36.29 6.16 20.44
C ASP A 493 -35.95 4.81 21.08
N LEU A 494 -36.31 4.72 22.37
CA LEU A 494 -36.03 3.53 23.16
C LEU A 494 -36.90 2.33 22.74
N THR A 495 -38.07 2.58 22.12
CA THR A 495 -38.97 1.53 21.62
C THR A 495 -38.33 0.79 20.47
N ARG A 496 -37.89 1.50 19.43
CA ARG A 496 -37.21 0.90 18.27
C ARG A 496 -35.88 0.24 18.69
N ALA A 497 -35.11 0.89 19.58
CA ALA A 497 -33.87 0.30 20.11
C ALA A 497 -34.10 -1.02 20.85
N SER A 498 -35.24 -1.16 21.60
CA SER A 498 -35.59 -2.39 22.30
C SER A 498 -36.08 -3.49 21.35
N GLU A 499 -36.89 -3.15 20.35
CA GLU A 499 -37.31 -4.09 19.29
C GLU A 499 -36.10 -4.72 18.59
N ILE A 500 -35.14 -3.88 18.19
CA ILE A 500 -33.93 -4.39 17.55
C ILE A 500 -33.11 -5.25 18.53
N THR A 501 -32.87 -4.77 19.75
CA THR A 501 -31.96 -5.43 20.69
C THR A 501 -32.49 -6.76 21.20
N TYR A 502 -33.81 -6.86 21.46
CA TYR A 502 -34.42 -8.06 22.05
C TYR A 502 -35.20 -8.92 21.05
N GLY A 503 -35.50 -8.43 19.85
CA GLY A 503 -36.21 -9.14 18.79
C GLY A 503 -35.32 -9.50 17.60
N GLU A 504 -35.03 -8.52 16.74
CA GLU A 504 -34.42 -8.76 15.44
C GLU A 504 -32.96 -9.24 15.55
N LEU A 505 -32.19 -8.70 16.47
CA LEU A 505 -30.75 -8.99 16.62
C LEU A 505 -30.48 -10.42 17.13
N PRO A 506 -31.22 -10.94 18.18
CA PRO A 506 -31.11 -12.34 18.58
C PRO A 506 -31.56 -13.34 17.51
N GLU A 507 -32.56 -12.98 16.67
CA GLU A 507 -33.01 -13.81 15.55
C GLU A 507 -31.92 -13.94 14.48
N ALA A 508 -31.35 -12.83 14.05
CA ALA A 508 -30.26 -12.81 13.09
C ALA A 508 -29.00 -13.55 13.63
N GLN A 509 -28.70 -13.43 14.93
CA GLN A 509 -27.61 -14.16 15.58
C GLN A 509 -27.83 -15.67 15.59
N ARG A 510 -29.07 -16.15 15.79
CA ARG A 510 -29.40 -17.57 15.70
C ARG A 510 -29.23 -18.09 14.28
N ALA A 511 -29.77 -17.37 13.28
CA ALA A 511 -29.60 -17.73 11.87
C ALA A 511 -28.12 -17.80 11.46
N LEU A 512 -27.31 -16.86 11.94
CA LEU A 512 -25.85 -16.85 11.73
C LEU A 512 -25.19 -18.08 12.35
N THR A 513 -25.57 -18.47 13.56
CA THR A 513 -25.02 -19.64 14.26
C THR A 513 -25.36 -20.92 13.54
N GLU A 514 -26.62 -21.09 13.15
CA GLU A 514 -27.11 -22.25 12.36
C GLU A 514 -26.40 -22.36 11.02
N GLY A 515 -26.22 -21.22 10.33
CA GLY A 515 -25.48 -21.17 9.07
C GLY A 515 -24.02 -21.61 9.23
N LYS A 516 -23.33 -21.12 10.25
CA LYS A 516 -21.95 -21.52 10.57
C LYS A 516 -21.81 -22.99 10.95
N GLU A 517 -22.74 -23.53 11.73
CA GLU A 517 -22.74 -24.96 12.06
C GLU A 517 -22.96 -25.84 10.82
N LYS A 518 -23.85 -25.44 9.92
CA LYS A 518 -24.09 -26.13 8.67
C LYS A 518 -22.86 -26.16 7.80
N LEU A 519 -22.19 -25.03 7.66
CA LEU A 519 -20.96 -24.88 6.89
C LEU A 519 -19.82 -25.72 7.48
N SER A 520 -19.63 -25.65 8.81
CA SER A 520 -18.62 -26.46 9.53
C SER A 520 -18.85 -27.98 9.38
N LYS A 521 -20.11 -28.44 9.33
CA LYS A 521 -20.43 -29.85 9.09
C LYS A 521 -20.06 -30.26 7.66
N MET A 522 -20.41 -29.44 6.65
CA MET A 522 -20.07 -29.69 5.25
C MET A 522 -18.55 -29.78 5.05
N GLN A 523 -17.81 -28.89 5.71
CA GLN A 523 -16.32 -28.86 5.60
C GLN A 523 -15.66 -30.06 6.29
N LYS A 524 -16.21 -30.56 7.39
CA LYS A 524 -15.66 -31.72 8.12
C LYS A 524 -15.95 -33.06 7.42
N GLU A 525 -17.13 -33.21 6.85
CA GLU A 525 -17.55 -34.47 6.23
C GLU A 525 -16.90 -34.71 4.88
N ASP A 526 -16.61 -33.64 4.13
CA ASP A 526 -16.23 -33.75 2.74
C ASP A 526 -14.87 -33.11 2.37
N GLY A 527 -14.14 -32.52 3.34
CA GLY A 527 -12.93 -31.73 3.06
C GLY A 527 -13.28 -30.45 2.29
N GLY A 528 -13.56 -29.34 3.01
CA GLY A 528 -14.02 -28.08 2.41
C GLY A 528 -13.12 -27.55 1.28
N LEU A 529 -13.74 -27.08 0.22
CA LEU A 529 -13.08 -26.44 -0.93
C LEU A 529 -12.84 -24.94 -0.69
N LEU A 530 -13.63 -24.32 0.21
CA LEU A 530 -13.58 -22.90 0.50
C LEU A 530 -12.97 -22.66 1.89
N LYS A 531 -11.99 -21.76 1.95
CA LYS A 531 -11.37 -21.29 3.18
C LYS A 531 -12.03 -19.96 3.58
N GLU A 532 -12.60 -19.86 4.78
CA GLU A 532 -13.35 -18.68 5.22
C GLU A 532 -12.57 -17.72 6.10
N GLU A 533 -11.42 -18.16 6.60
CA GLU A 533 -10.67 -17.46 7.63
C GLU A 533 -9.31 -17.05 7.10
N VAL A 534 -8.96 -15.77 7.30
CA VAL A 534 -7.60 -15.29 7.15
C VAL A 534 -6.77 -15.83 8.30
N THR A 535 -5.74 -16.60 7.99
CA THR A 535 -4.83 -17.22 8.95
C THR A 535 -3.46 -16.54 8.93
N GLU A 536 -2.61 -16.90 9.89
CA GLU A 536 -1.19 -16.52 9.89
C GLU A 536 -0.49 -16.85 8.55
N GLY A 537 -0.85 -18.01 7.94
CA GLY A 537 -0.29 -18.41 6.66
C GLY A 537 -0.64 -17.50 5.49
N ASP A 538 -1.81 -16.88 5.52
CA ASP A 538 -2.21 -15.96 4.46
C ASP A 538 -1.49 -14.62 4.61
N ILE A 539 -1.34 -14.12 5.85
CA ILE A 539 -0.49 -12.97 6.16
C ILE A 539 0.95 -13.23 5.71
N ALA A 540 1.51 -14.40 6.03
CA ALA A 540 2.85 -14.77 5.61
C ALA A 540 3.01 -14.80 4.07
N LYS A 541 1.98 -15.21 3.33
CA LYS A 541 1.99 -15.16 1.85
C LYS A 541 2.02 -13.72 1.32
N VAL A 542 1.28 -12.80 1.94
CA VAL A 542 1.30 -11.38 1.55
C VAL A 542 2.67 -10.78 1.86
N VAL A 543 3.20 -10.99 3.07
CA VAL A 543 4.57 -10.57 3.42
C VAL A 543 5.60 -11.12 2.44
N ALA A 544 5.47 -12.42 2.07
CA ALA A 544 6.34 -13.03 1.07
C ALA A 544 6.28 -12.35 -0.30
N THR A 545 5.09 -11.92 -0.70
CA THR A 545 4.90 -11.19 -1.97
C THR A 545 5.58 -9.82 -1.93
N TRP A 546 5.49 -9.09 -0.82
CA TRP A 546 6.08 -7.75 -0.68
C TRP A 546 7.60 -7.78 -0.51
N THR A 547 8.10 -8.75 0.29
CA THR A 547 9.52 -8.81 0.66
C THR A 547 10.35 -9.75 -0.23
N GLY A 548 9.70 -10.65 -0.97
CA GLY A 548 10.35 -11.71 -1.73
C GLY A 548 10.83 -12.89 -0.86
N ILE A 549 10.49 -12.94 0.44
CA ILE A 549 10.86 -14.02 1.36
C ILE A 549 9.82 -15.15 1.25
N PRO A 550 10.20 -16.40 1.02
CA PRO A 550 9.23 -17.50 0.89
C PRO A 550 8.36 -17.70 2.14
N ALA A 551 7.04 -17.82 1.94
CA ALA A 551 6.06 -17.92 3.02
C ALA A 551 6.28 -19.12 3.95
N ALA A 552 6.76 -20.26 3.43
CA ALA A 552 7.05 -21.46 4.20
C ALA A 552 8.04 -21.21 5.37
N ARG A 553 8.95 -20.26 5.22
CA ARG A 553 9.91 -19.89 6.26
C ARG A 553 9.40 -18.92 7.30
N LEU A 554 8.45 -18.10 6.95
CA LEU A 554 7.79 -17.24 7.92
C LEU A 554 6.99 -18.07 8.95
N GLN A 555 6.65 -19.30 8.60
CA GLN A 555 5.89 -20.26 9.42
C GLN A 555 6.73 -21.31 10.16
N GLU A 556 7.87 -21.75 9.57
CA GLU A 556 8.73 -22.73 10.25
C GLU A 556 9.50 -22.09 11.40
N GLY A 557 9.44 -22.71 12.58
CA GLY A 557 10.19 -22.27 13.75
C GLY A 557 11.69 -22.15 13.41
N GLU A 558 12.20 -20.93 13.27
CA GLU A 558 13.61 -20.62 12.97
C GLU A 558 14.59 -21.41 13.85
N ARG A 559 14.17 -21.74 15.07
CA ARG A 559 15.00 -22.48 16.05
C ARG A 559 15.40 -23.87 15.55
N ALA A 560 14.47 -24.63 14.95
CA ALA A 560 14.75 -25.97 14.45
C ALA A 560 15.73 -25.95 13.25
N LYS A 561 15.60 -24.94 12.36
CA LYS A 561 16.50 -24.78 11.21
C LYS A 561 17.93 -24.43 11.64
N LEU A 562 18.08 -23.52 12.61
CA LEU A 562 19.38 -23.04 13.08
C LEU A 562 20.19 -24.16 13.78
N VAL A 563 19.51 -25.13 14.41
CA VAL A 563 20.16 -26.32 15.01
C VAL A 563 20.88 -27.15 13.95
N HIS A 564 20.29 -27.36 12.76
CA HIS A 564 20.86 -28.15 11.66
C HIS A 564 21.63 -27.33 10.61
N MET A 565 22.01 -26.09 10.92
CA MET A 565 22.68 -25.18 9.99
C MET A 565 24.02 -25.75 9.48
N GLU A 566 24.82 -26.32 10.38
CA GLU A 566 26.13 -26.90 10.05
C GLU A 566 26.05 -28.03 9.05
N GLU A 567 25.12 -28.95 9.24
CA GLU A 567 24.91 -30.10 8.35
C GLU A 567 24.52 -29.62 6.94
N ARG A 568 23.62 -28.65 6.86
CA ARG A 568 23.14 -28.10 5.58
C ARG A 568 24.22 -27.29 4.85
N LEU A 569 25.01 -26.51 5.56
CA LEU A 569 26.15 -25.76 4.98
C LEU A 569 27.26 -26.73 4.55
N GLY A 570 27.59 -27.74 5.38
CA GLY A 570 28.60 -28.76 5.10
C GLY A 570 28.25 -29.65 3.89
N ALA A 571 26.97 -29.91 3.65
CA ALA A 571 26.52 -30.64 2.45
C ALA A 571 26.79 -29.88 1.14
N ARG A 572 26.85 -28.52 1.19
CA ARG A 572 27.11 -27.68 -0.01
C ARG A 572 28.57 -27.23 -0.14
N VAL A 573 29.23 -26.99 1.01
CA VAL A 573 30.62 -26.50 1.07
C VAL A 573 31.52 -27.57 1.68
N ILE A 574 32.17 -28.35 0.82
CA ILE A 574 32.98 -29.50 1.24
C ILE A 574 34.36 -29.02 1.70
N GLY A 575 34.90 -29.67 2.73
CA GLY A 575 36.28 -29.51 3.19
C GLY A 575 36.54 -28.31 4.10
N GLN A 576 35.58 -27.43 4.33
CA GLN A 576 35.79 -26.20 5.09
C GLN A 576 35.22 -26.31 6.53
N LYS A 577 35.89 -27.06 7.41
CA LYS A 577 35.42 -27.29 8.79
C LYS A 577 35.30 -26.00 9.63
N GLN A 578 36.08 -24.97 9.34
CA GLN A 578 36.00 -23.66 10.03
C GLN A 578 34.74 -22.87 9.62
N ALA A 579 34.06 -23.24 8.53
CA ALA A 579 32.77 -22.64 8.15
C ALA A 579 31.67 -22.83 9.22
N VAL A 580 31.85 -23.80 10.12
CA VAL A 580 30.99 -24.02 11.30
C VAL A 580 30.92 -22.78 12.21
N LYS A 581 32.02 -22.02 12.34
CA LYS A 581 32.07 -20.78 13.14
C LYS A 581 31.04 -19.73 12.69
N VAL A 582 30.68 -19.71 11.39
CA VAL A 582 29.59 -18.85 10.87
C VAL A 582 28.28 -19.20 11.51
N SER A 583 27.98 -20.48 11.69
CA SER A 583 26.75 -20.97 12.31
C SER A 583 26.59 -20.49 13.75
N ASP A 584 27.69 -20.47 14.52
CA ASP A 584 27.68 -20.04 15.92
C ASP A 584 27.43 -18.54 16.05
N ALA A 585 28.03 -17.72 15.20
CA ALA A 585 27.77 -16.28 15.18
C ALA A 585 26.32 -15.96 14.81
N VAL A 586 25.79 -16.62 13.76
CA VAL A 586 24.38 -16.45 13.35
C VAL A 586 23.42 -16.92 14.45
N ARG A 587 23.72 -18.03 15.14
CA ARG A 587 22.92 -18.50 16.27
C ARG A 587 22.92 -17.51 17.42
N ARG A 588 24.08 -16.90 17.79
CA ARG A 588 24.17 -15.87 18.84
C ARG A 588 23.29 -14.66 18.50
N ALA A 589 23.36 -14.16 17.27
CA ALA A 589 22.54 -13.03 16.84
C ALA A 589 21.05 -13.35 16.88
N ARG A 590 20.65 -14.52 16.37
CA ARG A 590 19.24 -14.94 16.35
C ARG A 590 18.67 -15.34 17.70
N ALA A 591 19.53 -15.67 18.67
CA ALA A 591 19.14 -15.93 20.05
C ALA A 591 18.97 -14.61 20.86
N GLY A 592 19.19 -13.43 20.26
CA GLY A 592 19.13 -12.14 20.97
C GLY A 592 20.28 -11.91 21.95
N LEU A 593 21.42 -12.61 21.77
CA LEU A 593 22.59 -12.50 22.63
C LEU A 593 23.64 -11.50 22.06
N GLN A 594 23.33 -10.85 20.95
CA GLN A 594 24.13 -9.84 20.28
C GLN A 594 23.43 -8.49 20.38
N ASP A 595 24.16 -7.39 20.18
CA ASP A 595 23.61 -6.02 20.13
C ASP A 595 22.60 -5.91 18.97
N GLU A 596 21.38 -5.48 19.28
CA GLU A 596 20.26 -5.34 18.33
C GLU A 596 20.53 -4.33 17.21
N ASN A 597 21.50 -3.44 17.40
CA ASN A 597 21.86 -2.43 16.42
C ASN A 597 22.90 -2.90 15.39
N ARG A 598 23.37 -4.16 15.45
CA ARG A 598 24.39 -4.69 14.55
C ARG A 598 23.79 -5.60 13.47
N PRO A 599 24.46 -5.81 12.31
CA PRO A 599 24.09 -6.83 11.35
C PRO A 599 23.97 -8.22 11.98
N ILE A 600 23.22 -9.16 11.37
CA ILE A 600 23.08 -10.56 11.83
C ILE A 600 24.43 -11.25 12.02
N GLY A 601 25.43 -10.88 11.22
CA GLY A 601 26.80 -11.32 11.35
C GLY A 601 27.72 -10.61 10.38
N SER A 602 28.96 -10.46 10.78
CA SER A 602 30.02 -9.85 10.01
C SER A 602 31.21 -10.79 9.94
N PHE A 603 31.59 -11.20 8.72
CA PHE A 603 32.58 -12.25 8.49
C PHE A 603 33.67 -11.80 7.53
N LEU A 604 34.92 -12.16 7.85
CA LEU A 604 36.04 -12.01 6.94
C LEU A 604 36.56 -13.38 6.51
N PHE A 605 36.43 -13.69 5.23
CA PHE A 605 36.84 -14.96 4.63
C PHE A 605 38.24 -14.82 4.01
N LEU A 606 39.22 -15.45 4.61
CA LEU A 606 40.60 -15.47 4.16
C LEU A 606 40.94 -16.75 3.44
N GLY A 607 41.68 -16.69 2.37
CA GLY A 607 42.20 -17.88 1.71
C GLY A 607 42.42 -17.69 0.22
N PRO A 608 43.06 -18.68 -0.44
CA PRO A 608 43.39 -18.62 -1.86
C PRO A 608 42.11 -18.60 -2.73
N THR A 609 42.29 -18.34 -4.00
CA THR A 609 41.17 -18.35 -4.97
C THR A 609 40.65 -19.77 -5.17
N GLY A 610 39.35 -19.96 -5.34
CA GLY A 610 38.73 -21.26 -5.71
C GLY A 610 38.57 -22.27 -4.57
N VAL A 611 38.69 -21.85 -3.28
CA VAL A 611 38.48 -22.73 -2.10
C VAL A 611 37.06 -22.77 -1.57
N GLY A 612 36.15 -21.94 -2.14
CA GLY A 612 34.73 -21.99 -1.78
C GLY A 612 34.21 -20.76 -1.03
N LYS A 613 34.95 -19.66 -0.89
CA LYS A 613 34.51 -18.43 -0.18
C LYS A 613 33.14 -17.90 -0.69
N THR A 614 33.03 -17.71 -1.99
CA THR A 614 31.78 -17.23 -2.62
C THR A 614 30.66 -18.28 -2.57
N GLU A 615 31.00 -19.59 -2.59
CA GLU A 615 29.99 -20.64 -2.49
C GLU A 615 29.39 -20.71 -1.09
N LEU A 616 30.20 -20.50 -0.03
CA LEU A 616 29.67 -20.37 1.34
C LEU A 616 28.76 -19.16 1.48
N SER A 617 29.10 -18.01 0.87
CA SER A 617 28.23 -16.84 0.85
C SER A 617 26.88 -17.12 0.21
N LYS A 618 26.86 -17.90 -0.91
CA LYS A 618 25.62 -18.35 -1.54
C LYS A 618 24.85 -19.36 -0.71
N ALA A 619 25.55 -20.28 -0.07
CA ALA A 619 24.93 -21.28 0.82
C ALA A 619 24.28 -20.59 2.04
N LEU A 620 24.91 -19.54 2.57
CA LEU A 620 24.35 -18.71 3.64
C LEU A 620 23.10 -17.93 3.17
N ALA A 621 23.17 -17.32 1.98
CA ALA A 621 22.01 -16.63 1.40
C ALA A 621 20.84 -17.58 1.20
N GLU A 622 21.09 -18.79 0.66
CA GLU A 622 20.07 -19.82 0.50
C GLU A 622 19.52 -20.31 1.85
N PHE A 623 20.39 -20.49 2.83
CA PHE A 623 20.00 -20.98 4.13
C PHE A 623 19.20 -19.94 4.93
N LEU A 624 19.63 -18.68 4.96
CA LEU A 624 19.03 -17.60 5.77
C LEU A 624 17.86 -16.91 5.06
N PHE A 625 17.93 -16.78 3.73
CA PHE A 625 16.99 -15.98 2.93
C PHE A 625 16.35 -16.77 1.78
N ASP A 626 16.44 -18.10 1.75
CA ASP A 626 15.84 -19.08 0.81
C ASP A 626 16.19 -18.90 -0.67
N SER A 627 17.11 -18.04 -0.97
CA SER A 627 17.53 -17.80 -2.34
C SER A 627 19.03 -17.60 -2.41
N GLU A 628 19.71 -18.37 -3.24
CA GLU A 628 21.13 -18.12 -3.54
C GLU A 628 21.37 -16.76 -4.24
N ASN A 629 20.27 -16.14 -4.75
CA ASN A 629 20.26 -14.81 -5.35
C ASN A 629 19.98 -13.68 -4.35
N ALA A 630 19.71 -14.00 -3.08
CA ALA A 630 19.59 -13.02 -2.01
C ALA A 630 21.00 -12.55 -1.55
N ILE A 631 21.80 -12.14 -2.53
CA ILE A 631 23.17 -11.68 -2.34
C ILE A 631 23.40 -10.38 -3.12
N VAL A 632 23.92 -9.38 -2.44
CA VAL A 632 24.40 -8.13 -3.03
C VAL A 632 25.92 -8.25 -3.12
N ARG A 633 26.46 -8.47 -4.30
CA ARG A 633 27.90 -8.59 -4.52
C ARG A 633 28.48 -7.27 -5.00
N ILE A 634 29.51 -6.81 -4.32
CA ILE A 634 30.26 -5.61 -4.63
C ILE A 634 31.75 -5.98 -4.76
N ASP A 635 32.31 -5.78 -5.94
CA ASP A 635 33.73 -6.02 -6.19
C ASP A 635 34.52 -4.77 -5.79
N MET A 636 35.38 -4.90 -4.80
CA MET A 636 36.15 -3.78 -4.29
C MET A 636 37.24 -3.30 -5.23
N SER A 637 37.57 -4.05 -6.29
CA SER A 637 38.46 -3.58 -7.35
C SER A 637 37.88 -2.39 -8.13
N GLU A 638 36.56 -2.20 -8.12
CA GLU A 638 35.90 -1.03 -8.72
C GLU A 638 35.91 0.21 -7.79
N TYR A 639 36.33 0.04 -6.53
CA TYR A 639 36.29 1.07 -5.47
C TYR A 639 37.70 1.42 -4.91
N MET A 640 38.70 1.37 -5.78
CA MET A 640 40.09 1.70 -5.45
C MET A 640 40.33 3.20 -5.32
N GLU A 641 39.51 4.03 -5.94
CA GLU A 641 39.63 5.48 -6.00
C GLU A 641 38.64 6.17 -5.06
N LYS A 642 39.04 7.35 -4.50
CA LYS A 642 38.20 8.13 -3.60
C LYS A 642 36.85 8.50 -4.19
N HIS A 643 36.78 8.79 -5.47
CA HIS A 643 35.52 9.16 -6.16
C HIS A 643 34.53 7.97 -6.24
N SER A 644 35.04 6.76 -6.23
CA SER A 644 34.20 5.55 -6.30
C SER A 644 33.40 5.33 -5.01
N VAL A 645 33.88 5.84 -3.86
CA VAL A 645 33.15 5.72 -2.56
C VAL A 645 31.79 6.43 -2.63
N ALA A 646 31.70 7.57 -3.32
CA ALA A 646 30.43 8.28 -3.54
C ALA A 646 29.42 7.44 -4.36
N ARG A 647 29.90 6.53 -5.22
CA ARG A 647 29.01 5.58 -5.94
C ARG A 647 28.45 4.51 -5.01
N LEU A 648 29.13 4.19 -3.91
CA LEU A 648 28.70 3.17 -2.96
C LEU A 648 27.49 3.64 -2.15
N ILE A 649 27.52 4.87 -1.64
CA ILE A 649 26.53 5.45 -0.72
C ILE A 649 25.65 6.54 -1.35
N GLY A 650 25.95 6.98 -2.57
CA GLY A 650 25.31 8.11 -3.25
C GLY A 650 26.15 9.39 -3.22
N ALA A 651 26.07 10.18 -4.29
CA ALA A 651 26.72 11.47 -4.38
C ALA A 651 26.02 12.52 -3.49
N PRO A 652 26.78 13.45 -2.85
CA PRO A 652 26.17 14.54 -2.11
C PRO A 652 25.40 15.51 -3.05
N PRO A 653 24.49 16.34 -2.47
CA PRO A 653 23.72 17.30 -3.26
C PRO A 653 24.61 18.22 -4.12
N GLY A 654 24.27 18.38 -5.38
CA GLY A 654 25.00 19.22 -6.34
C GLY A 654 26.10 18.51 -7.14
N TYR A 655 26.34 17.22 -6.93
CA TYR A 655 27.27 16.42 -7.73
C TYR A 655 26.53 15.54 -8.74
N VAL A 656 27.20 15.22 -9.87
CA VAL A 656 26.67 14.30 -10.89
C VAL A 656 26.41 12.92 -10.27
N GLY A 657 25.21 12.36 -10.51
CA GLY A 657 24.80 11.06 -9.94
C GLY A 657 24.02 11.16 -8.62
N TYR A 658 23.67 12.36 -8.13
CA TYR A 658 22.86 12.52 -6.91
C TYR A 658 21.49 11.82 -6.99
N GLU A 659 20.84 11.86 -8.17
CA GLU A 659 19.52 11.24 -8.38
C GLU A 659 19.55 9.70 -8.48
N GLU A 660 20.71 9.12 -8.83
CA GLU A 660 20.85 7.67 -9.06
C GLU A 660 20.92 6.86 -7.73
N GLY A 661 21.19 7.52 -6.59
CA GLY A 661 21.41 6.85 -5.30
C GLY A 661 22.72 6.07 -5.24
N GLY A 662 23.06 5.50 -4.07
CA GLY A 662 24.27 4.67 -3.91
C GLY A 662 23.99 3.20 -4.26
N GLN A 663 24.96 2.54 -4.89
CA GLN A 663 24.83 1.15 -5.31
C GLN A 663 24.57 0.20 -4.14
N LEU A 664 25.29 0.38 -3.02
CA LEU A 664 25.09 -0.39 -1.79
C LEU A 664 23.78 0.00 -1.09
N SER A 665 23.57 1.31 -0.88
CA SER A 665 22.41 1.82 -0.15
C SER A 665 21.10 1.45 -0.85
N GLU A 666 20.99 1.63 -2.17
CA GLU A 666 19.80 1.27 -2.93
C GLU A 666 19.56 -0.26 -3.01
N ALA A 667 20.64 -1.05 -3.15
CA ALA A 667 20.51 -2.50 -3.20
C ALA A 667 19.98 -3.07 -1.87
N VAL A 668 20.51 -2.61 -0.74
CA VAL A 668 20.07 -3.05 0.60
C VAL A 668 18.68 -2.48 0.94
N ARG A 669 18.40 -1.23 0.59
CA ARG A 669 17.07 -0.64 0.79
C ARG A 669 15.97 -1.45 0.07
N ARG A 670 16.25 -1.91 -1.15
CA ARG A 670 15.30 -2.76 -1.93
C ARG A 670 15.24 -4.20 -1.44
N ARG A 671 16.32 -4.70 -0.82
CA ARG A 671 16.41 -6.08 -0.31
C ARG A 671 17.09 -6.07 1.06
N PRO A 672 16.38 -5.69 2.11
CA PRO A 672 16.96 -5.58 3.45
C PRO A 672 17.38 -6.93 4.04
N TYR A 673 16.86 -8.04 3.51
CA TYR A 673 17.22 -9.41 3.87
C TYR A 673 18.14 -10.00 2.81
N CYS A 674 19.42 -9.76 2.95
CA CYS A 674 20.41 -10.26 1.99
C CYS A 674 21.77 -10.50 2.65
N VAL A 675 22.62 -11.26 1.93
CA VAL A 675 24.04 -11.32 2.18
C VAL A 675 24.71 -10.22 1.37
N VAL A 676 25.41 -9.32 2.01
CA VAL A 676 26.24 -8.31 1.34
C VAL A 676 27.65 -8.85 1.27
N LEU A 677 28.12 -9.16 0.07
CA LEU A 677 29.44 -9.71 -0.21
C LEU A 677 30.36 -8.64 -0.79
N PHE A 678 31.34 -8.21 -0.01
CA PHE A 678 32.46 -7.37 -0.46
C PHE A 678 33.59 -8.29 -0.92
N ASP A 679 33.79 -8.37 -2.22
CA ASP A 679 34.82 -9.23 -2.80
C ASP A 679 36.16 -8.46 -2.91
N GLU A 680 37.28 -9.12 -2.54
CA GLU A 680 38.62 -8.55 -2.57
C GLU A 680 38.76 -7.23 -1.77
N ILE A 681 38.32 -7.26 -0.52
CA ILE A 681 38.25 -6.09 0.38
C ILE A 681 39.57 -5.36 0.55
N GLU A 682 40.71 -6.05 0.38
CA GLU A 682 42.05 -5.49 0.44
C GLU A 682 42.32 -4.45 -0.66
N LYS A 683 41.56 -4.42 -1.73
CA LYS A 683 41.69 -3.47 -2.84
C LYS A 683 40.93 -2.16 -2.60
N ALA A 684 40.05 -2.12 -1.61
CA ALA A 684 39.19 -0.98 -1.34
C ALA A 684 39.98 0.27 -0.91
N HIS A 685 39.51 1.44 -1.34
CA HIS A 685 40.03 2.73 -0.83
C HIS A 685 39.79 2.84 0.68
N PRO A 686 40.73 3.48 1.43
CA PRO A 686 40.60 3.66 2.89
C PRO A 686 39.28 4.26 3.36
N ASP A 687 38.64 5.11 2.57
CA ASP A 687 37.34 5.73 2.93
C ASP A 687 36.17 4.72 2.90
N VAL A 688 36.27 3.61 2.16
CA VAL A 688 35.28 2.52 2.20
C VAL A 688 35.22 1.92 3.60
N PHE A 689 36.32 1.76 4.26
CA PHE A 689 36.36 1.22 5.64
C PHE A 689 35.63 2.12 6.63
N ASN A 690 35.64 3.44 6.44
CA ASN A 690 34.90 4.36 7.29
C ASN A 690 33.38 4.15 7.16
N VAL A 691 32.89 3.86 5.96
CA VAL A 691 31.50 3.49 5.71
C VAL A 691 31.17 2.14 6.34
N LEU A 692 32.04 1.15 6.16
CA LEU A 692 31.85 -0.18 6.74
C LEU A 692 31.88 -0.16 8.28
N LEU A 693 32.69 0.68 8.91
CA LEU A 693 32.71 0.86 10.36
C LEU A 693 31.35 1.30 10.87
N GLN A 694 30.68 2.23 10.18
CA GLN A 694 29.33 2.67 10.55
C GLN A 694 28.30 1.54 10.42
N VAL A 695 28.38 0.74 9.33
CA VAL A 695 27.50 -0.43 9.15
C VAL A 695 27.73 -1.47 10.25
N LEU A 696 28.98 -1.75 10.60
CA LEU A 696 29.34 -2.78 11.58
C LEU A 696 29.00 -2.39 13.03
N ASP A 697 29.02 -1.08 13.36
CA ASP A 697 28.71 -0.58 14.70
C ASP A 697 27.22 -0.27 14.89
N ASP A 698 26.66 0.55 13.98
CA ASP A 698 25.31 1.09 14.10
C ASP A 698 24.26 0.31 13.30
N GLY A 699 24.67 -0.67 12.46
CA GLY A 699 23.79 -1.42 11.58
C GLY A 699 23.00 -0.57 10.57
N ARG A 700 23.48 0.64 10.28
CA ARG A 700 22.84 1.59 9.37
C ARG A 700 23.84 2.52 8.72
N ILE A 701 23.49 3.06 7.57
CA ILE A 701 24.21 4.15 6.93
C ILE A 701 23.25 5.25 6.49
N THR A 702 23.74 6.48 6.41
CA THR A 702 23.01 7.58 5.78
C THR A 702 23.50 7.74 4.34
N ASP A 703 22.61 7.63 3.37
CA ASP A 703 22.96 7.80 1.96
C ASP A 703 23.20 9.26 1.58
N GLY A 704 23.69 9.51 0.36
CA GLY A 704 23.94 10.86 -0.16
C GLY A 704 22.69 11.74 -0.25
N GLN A 705 21.49 11.17 -0.15
CA GLN A 705 20.21 11.88 -0.15
C GLN A 705 19.69 12.15 1.28
N GLY A 706 20.44 11.76 2.32
CA GLY A 706 20.06 11.92 3.72
C GLY A 706 19.12 10.82 4.25
N ARG A 707 18.88 9.75 3.49
CA ARG A 707 18.03 8.63 3.93
C ARG A 707 18.85 7.65 4.75
N THR A 708 18.29 7.14 5.82
CA THR A 708 18.90 6.08 6.63
C THR A 708 18.55 4.72 6.02
N VAL A 709 19.57 3.92 5.71
CA VAL A 709 19.45 2.54 5.21
C VAL A 709 19.83 1.57 6.31
N ASP A 710 18.94 0.63 6.60
CA ASP A 710 19.06 -0.35 7.68
C ASP A 710 19.78 -1.62 7.21
N PHE A 711 20.83 -2.03 7.90
CA PHE A 711 21.65 -3.23 7.67
C PHE A 711 21.47 -4.30 8.75
N ARG A 712 20.63 -4.08 9.77
CA ARG A 712 20.48 -5.01 10.91
C ARG A 712 20.00 -6.39 10.48
N ASN A 713 19.31 -6.49 9.36
CA ASN A 713 18.82 -7.75 8.81
C ASN A 713 19.73 -8.34 7.73
N THR A 714 20.94 -7.79 7.55
CA THR A 714 21.92 -8.30 6.57
C THR A 714 22.99 -9.15 7.23
N VAL A 715 23.62 -10.00 6.41
CA VAL A 715 24.88 -10.67 6.77
C VAL A 715 25.98 -10.05 5.93
N ILE A 716 26.99 -9.49 6.58
CA ILE A 716 28.13 -8.87 5.92
C ILE A 716 29.25 -9.90 5.75
N ILE A 717 29.68 -10.13 4.52
CA ILE A 717 30.77 -11.02 4.19
C ILE A 717 31.81 -10.25 3.38
N MET A 718 33.04 -10.29 3.84
CA MET A 718 34.18 -9.72 3.13
C MET A 718 35.13 -10.85 2.74
N THR A 719 35.60 -10.88 1.50
CA THR A 719 36.62 -11.87 1.07
C THR A 719 37.97 -11.22 0.88
N SER A 720 39.00 -11.92 1.24
CA SER A 720 40.39 -11.45 1.03
C SER A 720 41.31 -12.59 0.64
N ASN A 721 42.30 -12.24 -0.16
CA ASN A 721 43.39 -13.14 -0.55
C ASN A 721 44.70 -12.87 0.22
N ILE A 722 44.68 -11.94 1.22
CA ILE A 722 45.83 -11.67 2.09
C ILE A 722 46.23 -12.93 2.83
N GLY A 723 47.53 -13.19 2.94
CA GLY A 723 48.06 -14.35 3.61
C GLY A 723 47.93 -15.68 2.85
N SER A 724 47.33 -15.68 1.67
CA SER A 724 47.12 -16.91 0.84
C SER A 724 48.39 -17.70 0.60
N GLN A 725 49.54 -17.02 0.44
CA GLN A 725 50.87 -17.66 0.30
C GLN A 725 51.26 -18.51 1.51
N TYR A 726 50.88 -18.09 2.70
CA TYR A 726 51.18 -18.85 3.94
C TYR A 726 50.22 -20.04 4.04
N ILE A 727 48.97 -19.89 3.61
CA ILE A 727 47.94 -20.94 3.60
C ILE A 727 48.35 -22.07 2.62
N LEU A 728 48.98 -21.72 1.50
CA LEU A 728 49.42 -22.70 0.49
C LEU A 728 50.74 -23.44 0.90
N ASN A 729 51.68 -22.72 1.53
CA ASN A 729 53.05 -23.23 1.72
C ASN A 729 53.30 -23.86 3.09
N GLU A 730 52.56 -23.44 4.13
CA GLU A 730 52.81 -23.93 5.50
C GLU A 730 52.07 -25.26 5.76
N ALA A 731 52.82 -26.24 6.25
CA ALA A 731 52.28 -27.54 6.56
C ALA A 731 51.55 -27.61 7.92
N ASN A 732 52.05 -26.82 8.93
CA ASN A 732 51.44 -26.77 10.24
C ASN A 732 50.24 -25.81 10.28
N ALA A 733 49.06 -26.31 10.70
CA ALA A 733 47.79 -25.57 10.71
C ALA A 733 47.85 -24.34 11.63
N GLU A 734 48.45 -24.47 12.82
CA GLU A 734 48.55 -23.36 13.81
C GLU A 734 49.47 -22.24 13.31
N GLN A 735 50.63 -22.60 12.72
CA GLN A 735 51.57 -21.63 12.15
C GLN A 735 50.99 -20.94 10.91
N ARG A 736 50.26 -21.65 10.13
CA ARG A 736 49.53 -21.16 8.95
C ARG A 736 48.50 -20.10 9.35
N GLU A 737 47.66 -20.41 10.35
CA GLU A 737 46.66 -19.49 10.91
C GLU A 737 47.33 -18.25 11.51
N ALA A 738 48.37 -18.42 12.34
CA ALA A 738 49.08 -17.32 12.98
C ALA A 738 49.71 -16.36 11.97
N LYS A 739 50.40 -16.87 10.94
CA LYS A 739 51.02 -16.05 9.87
C LYS A 739 49.99 -15.37 8.98
N ALA A 740 48.87 -16.01 8.68
CA ALA A 740 47.76 -15.41 7.91
C ALA A 740 47.12 -14.24 8.69
N LEU A 741 46.90 -14.42 9.98
CA LEU A 741 46.38 -13.36 10.87
C LEU A 741 47.39 -12.22 11.07
N GLU A 742 48.70 -12.50 11.15
CA GLU A 742 49.74 -11.49 11.22
C GLU A 742 49.76 -10.63 9.95
N ALA A 743 49.70 -11.26 8.77
CA ALA A 743 49.63 -10.55 7.50
C ALA A 743 48.37 -9.66 7.41
N LEU A 744 47.24 -10.14 7.92
CA LEU A 744 45.98 -9.39 8.00
C LEU A 744 46.13 -8.15 8.89
N ARG A 745 46.71 -8.29 10.10
CA ARG A 745 46.96 -7.18 11.03
C ARG A 745 47.92 -6.13 10.49
N GLY A 746 48.80 -6.54 9.59
CA GLY A 746 49.69 -5.62 8.88
C GLY A 746 49.02 -4.79 7.81
N HIS A 747 47.85 -5.25 7.30
CA HIS A 747 47.14 -4.58 6.21
C HIS A 747 45.95 -3.75 6.69
N PHE A 748 45.15 -4.27 7.61
CA PHE A 748 43.94 -3.62 8.11
C PHE A 748 44.17 -2.98 9.48
N ARG A 749 43.47 -1.87 9.73
CA ARG A 749 43.52 -1.19 11.04
C ARG A 749 42.91 -2.08 12.14
N PRO A 750 43.50 -2.11 13.35
CA PRO A 750 42.95 -2.90 14.46
C PRO A 750 41.50 -2.57 14.79
N GLU A 751 41.12 -1.32 14.62
CA GLU A 751 39.78 -0.82 14.85
C GLU A 751 38.76 -1.51 13.95
N PHE A 752 39.11 -1.76 12.71
CA PHE A 752 38.21 -2.48 11.74
C PHE A 752 38.12 -3.96 12.07
N LEU A 753 39.24 -4.62 12.36
CA LEU A 753 39.28 -6.06 12.67
C LEU A 753 38.51 -6.41 13.95
N ASN A 754 38.51 -5.54 14.95
CA ASN A 754 37.83 -5.74 16.23
C ASN A 754 36.28 -5.67 16.10
N ARG A 755 35.74 -5.17 14.98
CA ARG A 755 34.32 -5.08 14.74
C ARG A 755 33.75 -6.23 13.90
N ILE A 756 34.63 -7.08 13.39
CA ILE A 756 34.29 -8.30 12.67
C ILE A 756 34.01 -9.41 13.68
N ASP A 757 32.84 -10.06 13.57
CA ASP A 757 32.43 -11.11 14.51
C ASP A 757 33.34 -12.33 14.43
N GLU A 758 33.67 -12.77 13.20
CA GLU A 758 34.53 -13.94 12.99
C GLU A 758 35.43 -13.79 11.75
N ILE A 759 36.69 -14.20 11.89
CA ILE A 759 37.62 -14.35 10.77
C ILE A 759 37.76 -15.83 10.44
N ILE A 760 37.38 -16.20 9.21
CA ILE A 760 37.35 -17.59 8.79
C ILE A 760 38.43 -17.86 7.75
N ILE A 761 39.32 -18.77 8.07
CA ILE A 761 40.40 -19.15 7.18
C ILE A 761 39.99 -20.39 6.38
N PHE A 762 39.99 -20.26 5.07
CA PHE A 762 39.71 -21.33 4.13
C PHE A 762 40.98 -22.09 3.80
N ASP A 763 40.99 -23.35 4.11
CA ASP A 763 42.10 -24.24 3.80
C ASP A 763 42.16 -24.64 2.30
N ARG A 764 43.32 -25.11 1.85
CA ARG A 764 43.49 -25.69 0.53
C ARG A 764 42.64 -26.95 0.41
N LEU A 765 42.05 -27.18 -0.77
CA LEU A 765 41.27 -28.37 -1.04
C LEU A 765 42.15 -29.59 -1.25
N THR A 766 41.83 -30.73 -0.66
CA THR A 766 42.41 -32.02 -0.89
C THR A 766 41.83 -32.72 -2.12
N ALA A 767 42.54 -33.72 -2.70
CA ALA A 767 42.04 -34.49 -3.83
C ALA A 767 40.70 -35.22 -3.51
N GLN A 768 40.50 -35.65 -2.25
CA GLN A 768 39.27 -36.29 -1.83
C GLN A 768 38.09 -35.30 -1.75
N GLU A 769 38.33 -34.07 -1.29
CA GLU A 769 37.32 -33.02 -1.25
C GLU A 769 36.93 -32.56 -2.65
N LEU A 770 37.87 -32.55 -3.60
CA LEU A 770 37.59 -32.24 -5.01
C LEU A 770 36.64 -33.23 -5.64
N LYS A 771 36.75 -34.53 -5.37
CA LYS A 771 35.79 -35.53 -5.84
C LYS A 771 34.38 -35.24 -5.35
N GLY A 772 34.24 -34.85 -4.07
CA GLY A 772 32.96 -34.46 -3.54
C GLY A 772 32.38 -33.19 -4.19
N ILE A 773 33.23 -32.22 -4.56
CA ILE A 773 32.80 -31.02 -5.28
C ILE A 773 32.34 -31.35 -6.68
N VAL A 774 33.01 -32.28 -7.37
CA VAL A 774 32.56 -32.83 -8.69
C VAL A 774 31.17 -33.43 -8.56
N ASP A 775 30.91 -34.26 -7.54
CA ASP A 775 29.60 -34.87 -7.33
C ASP A 775 28.49 -33.83 -7.13
N ILE A 776 28.74 -32.75 -6.37
CA ILE A 776 27.79 -31.64 -6.20
C ILE A 776 27.49 -30.97 -7.56
N GLN A 777 28.51 -30.68 -8.36
CA GLN A 777 28.31 -30.06 -9.67
C GLN A 777 27.55 -30.99 -10.62
N LEU A 778 27.84 -32.31 -10.57
CA LEU A 778 27.16 -33.33 -11.34
C LEU A 778 25.67 -33.49 -10.96
N GLN A 779 25.28 -33.24 -9.70
CA GLN A 779 23.86 -33.24 -9.31
C GLN A 779 23.05 -32.22 -10.09
N ARG A 780 23.62 -31.02 -10.36
CA ARG A 780 22.98 -30.00 -11.20
C ARG A 780 22.79 -30.47 -12.65
N VAL A 781 23.78 -31.23 -13.19
CA VAL A 781 23.69 -31.81 -14.52
C VAL A 781 22.65 -32.95 -14.56
N ARG A 782 22.64 -33.83 -13.54
CA ARG A 782 21.66 -34.90 -13.39
C ARG A 782 20.23 -34.40 -13.43
N ARG A 783 19.91 -33.36 -12.61
CA ARG A 783 18.56 -32.74 -12.58
C ARG A 783 18.12 -32.20 -13.96
N ARG A 784 19.05 -31.63 -14.75
CA ARG A 784 18.74 -31.14 -16.11
C ARG A 784 18.47 -32.28 -17.11
N LEU A 785 19.16 -33.39 -16.96
CA LEU A 785 18.97 -34.59 -17.80
C LEU A 785 17.69 -35.33 -17.39
N GLU A 786 17.40 -35.42 -16.08
CA GLU A 786 16.16 -36.01 -15.55
C GLU A 786 14.92 -35.31 -16.09
N ALA A 787 14.96 -33.96 -16.20
CA ALA A 787 13.89 -33.18 -16.81
C ALA A 787 13.65 -33.50 -18.30
N LYS A 788 14.61 -34.17 -18.95
CA LYS A 788 14.53 -34.70 -20.36
C LYS A 788 14.32 -36.22 -20.39
N GLY A 789 13.98 -36.84 -19.26
CA GLY A 789 13.81 -38.31 -19.20
C GLY A 789 15.10 -39.11 -19.29
N LEU A 790 16.28 -38.50 -19.06
CA LEU A 790 17.58 -39.15 -19.15
C LEU A 790 18.25 -39.19 -17.78
N PHE A 791 18.96 -40.30 -17.49
CA PHE A 791 19.64 -40.46 -16.20
C PHE A 791 21.16 -40.54 -16.42
N LEU A 792 21.94 -39.88 -15.52
CA LEU A 792 23.41 -39.85 -15.63
C LEU A 792 24.07 -40.53 -14.44
N ARG A 793 24.90 -41.56 -14.71
CA ARG A 793 25.75 -42.23 -13.72
C ARG A 793 27.21 -42.14 -14.14
N MET A 794 28.07 -41.65 -13.25
CA MET A 794 29.52 -41.64 -13.45
C MET A 794 30.18 -42.69 -12.57
N THR A 795 31.19 -43.35 -13.12
CA THR A 795 32.02 -44.29 -12.33
C THR A 795 33.00 -43.49 -11.44
N PRO A 796 33.48 -44.07 -10.31
CA PRO A 796 34.45 -43.38 -9.45
C PRO A 796 35.76 -42.97 -10.16
N GLU A 797 36.18 -43.75 -11.15
CA GLU A 797 37.36 -43.47 -11.97
C GLU A 797 37.10 -42.25 -12.89
N ALA A 798 35.96 -42.21 -13.55
CA ALA A 798 35.56 -41.06 -14.35
C ALA A 798 35.45 -39.77 -13.53
N THR A 799 34.89 -39.87 -12.31
CA THR A 799 34.83 -38.75 -11.37
C THR A 799 36.23 -38.28 -10.95
N ALA A 800 37.14 -39.22 -10.71
CA ALA A 800 38.54 -38.91 -10.37
C ALA A 800 39.26 -38.18 -11.52
N LEU A 801 39.06 -38.64 -12.75
CA LEU A 801 39.66 -38.02 -13.94
C LEU A 801 39.21 -36.58 -14.12
N VAL A 802 37.90 -36.29 -13.98
CA VAL A 802 37.39 -34.91 -14.03
C VAL A 802 37.91 -34.08 -12.90
N ALA A 803 38.06 -34.64 -11.69
CA ALA A 803 38.61 -33.94 -10.54
C ALA A 803 40.10 -33.55 -10.78
N ASP A 804 40.89 -34.48 -11.32
CA ASP A 804 42.31 -34.27 -11.62
C ASP A 804 42.51 -33.21 -12.74
N HIS A 805 41.73 -33.26 -13.81
CA HIS A 805 41.75 -32.24 -14.87
C HIS A 805 41.26 -30.86 -14.38
N GLY A 806 40.34 -30.84 -13.41
CA GLY A 806 39.78 -29.64 -12.84
C GLY A 806 40.55 -29.03 -11.66
N PHE A 807 41.66 -29.63 -11.26
CA PHE A 807 42.48 -29.18 -10.14
C PHE A 807 43.68 -28.36 -10.59
N ASP A 808 43.86 -27.22 -9.95
CA ASP A 808 45.07 -26.40 -10.07
C ASP A 808 45.58 -26.03 -8.66
N PRO A 809 46.85 -26.26 -8.34
CA PRO A 809 47.42 -25.97 -7.02
C PRO A 809 47.25 -24.49 -6.60
N VAL A 810 47.22 -23.55 -7.55
CA VAL A 810 47.10 -22.08 -7.30
C VAL A 810 45.65 -21.60 -7.34
N TYR A 811 44.88 -22.11 -8.30
CA TYR A 811 43.52 -21.68 -8.56
C TYR A 811 42.44 -22.59 -7.94
N GLY A 812 42.85 -23.67 -7.23
CA GLY A 812 41.96 -24.58 -6.50
C GLY A 812 40.94 -25.27 -7.45
N ALA A 813 39.67 -25.26 -7.06
CA ALA A 813 38.56 -25.84 -7.83
C ALA A 813 37.99 -24.89 -8.91
N ARG A 814 38.58 -23.70 -9.17
CA ARG A 814 38.07 -22.77 -10.19
C ARG A 814 38.07 -23.34 -11.62
N PRO A 815 39.10 -24.11 -12.05
CA PRO A 815 39.10 -24.73 -13.37
C PRO A 815 38.10 -25.90 -13.50
N LEU A 816 37.61 -26.47 -12.39
CA LEU A 816 36.72 -27.63 -12.38
C LEU A 816 35.44 -27.44 -13.22
N LYS A 817 34.87 -26.25 -13.20
CA LYS A 817 33.67 -25.96 -14.02
C LYS A 817 33.98 -26.04 -15.51
N ARG A 818 35.18 -25.66 -15.95
CA ARG A 818 35.63 -25.77 -17.34
C ARG A 818 35.94 -27.23 -17.70
N ALA A 819 36.55 -27.98 -16.78
CA ALA A 819 36.81 -29.41 -16.99
C ALA A 819 35.49 -30.18 -17.16
N ILE A 820 34.49 -29.95 -16.28
CA ILE A 820 33.16 -30.55 -16.44
C ILE A 820 32.54 -30.16 -17.80
N GLN A 821 32.69 -28.91 -18.23
CA GLN A 821 32.13 -28.45 -19.49
C GLN A 821 32.80 -29.18 -20.67
N HIS A 822 34.14 -29.16 -20.77
CA HIS A 822 34.87 -29.69 -21.89
C HIS A 822 34.91 -31.22 -21.91
N ASP A 823 35.12 -31.84 -20.75
CA ASP A 823 35.31 -33.29 -20.73
C ASP A 823 33.98 -34.06 -20.69
N LEU A 824 32.93 -33.46 -20.08
CA LEU A 824 31.65 -34.15 -19.92
C LEU A 824 30.54 -33.54 -20.79
N LEU A 825 30.24 -32.20 -20.63
CA LEU A 825 29.04 -31.65 -21.24
C LEU A 825 29.15 -31.47 -22.76
N ASP A 826 30.30 -31.04 -23.30
CA ASP A 826 30.47 -30.84 -24.73
C ASP A 826 30.36 -32.19 -25.50
N PRO A 827 31.09 -33.28 -25.11
CA PRO A 827 30.93 -34.57 -25.76
C PRO A 827 29.54 -35.21 -25.58
N LEU A 828 28.93 -35.03 -24.37
CA LEU A 828 27.59 -35.53 -24.09
C LEU A 828 26.55 -34.83 -24.95
N SER A 829 26.67 -33.53 -25.13
CA SER A 829 25.75 -32.74 -25.94
C SER A 829 25.76 -33.15 -27.39
N LEU A 830 26.95 -33.46 -27.94
CA LEU A 830 27.09 -33.94 -29.32
C LEU A 830 26.33 -35.28 -29.49
N LYS A 831 26.57 -36.25 -28.61
CA LYS A 831 25.91 -37.57 -28.64
C LYS A 831 24.40 -37.52 -28.45
N LEU A 832 23.92 -36.55 -27.62
CA LEU A 832 22.48 -36.28 -27.46
C LEU A 832 21.84 -35.74 -28.73
N LEU A 833 22.55 -34.86 -29.47
CA LEU A 833 22.09 -34.33 -30.75
C LEU A 833 22.13 -35.40 -31.88
N GLU A 834 23.07 -36.34 -31.82
CA GLU A 834 23.16 -37.48 -32.73
C GLU A 834 22.06 -38.53 -32.47
N GLY A 835 21.30 -38.41 -31.36
CA GLY A 835 20.21 -39.32 -31.04
C GLY A 835 20.65 -40.64 -30.40
N ASP A 836 21.87 -40.71 -29.86
CA ASP A 836 22.43 -41.95 -29.29
C ASP A 836 21.68 -42.42 -28.02
N PHE A 837 21.01 -41.49 -27.32
CA PHE A 837 20.34 -41.73 -26.04
C PHE A 837 18.84 -41.39 -26.12
N PRO A 838 17.97 -42.35 -26.40
CA PRO A 838 16.51 -42.14 -26.35
C PRO A 838 16.02 -41.92 -24.90
N GLU A 839 14.81 -41.31 -24.74
CA GLU A 839 14.16 -41.13 -23.44
C GLU A 839 14.09 -42.44 -22.64
N GLY A 840 14.28 -42.36 -21.33
CA GLY A 840 14.32 -43.51 -20.41
C GLY A 840 15.67 -44.23 -20.33
N THR A 841 16.73 -43.73 -21.02
CA THR A 841 18.06 -44.35 -21.01
C THR A 841 18.91 -43.84 -19.83
N GLU A 842 19.65 -44.77 -19.18
CA GLU A 842 20.72 -44.44 -18.23
C GLU A 842 22.05 -44.29 -19.01
N ILE A 843 22.64 -43.10 -18.93
CA ILE A 843 23.94 -42.79 -19.52
C ILE A 843 25.02 -43.09 -18.50
N VAL A 844 25.85 -44.09 -18.76
CA VAL A 844 26.97 -44.46 -17.89
C VAL A 844 28.25 -43.89 -18.46
N VAL A 845 28.91 -43.04 -17.68
CA VAL A 845 30.20 -42.42 -18.05
C VAL A 845 31.34 -43.16 -17.34
N ARG A 846 32.27 -43.69 -18.13
CA ARG A 846 33.43 -44.44 -17.66
C ARG A 846 34.73 -43.77 -18.12
N GLU A 847 35.81 -44.00 -17.42
CA GLU A 847 37.16 -43.63 -17.85
C GLU A 847 37.65 -44.71 -18.81
N LYS A 848 38.20 -44.27 -19.94
CA LYS A 848 38.88 -45.15 -20.93
C LYS A 848 39.98 -44.35 -21.61
N ASP A 849 41.21 -44.87 -21.49
CA ASP A 849 42.41 -44.28 -22.11
C ASP A 849 42.62 -42.77 -21.78
N GLY A 850 42.34 -42.37 -20.55
CA GLY A 850 42.46 -40.99 -20.10
C GLY A 850 41.37 -40.04 -20.63
N LYS A 851 40.25 -40.58 -21.17
CA LYS A 851 39.09 -39.81 -21.66
C LYS A 851 37.79 -40.37 -21.10
N LEU A 852 36.74 -39.58 -21.13
CA LEU A 852 35.40 -40.02 -20.75
C LEU A 852 34.73 -40.74 -21.93
N ASP A 853 34.27 -41.96 -21.69
CA ASP A 853 33.48 -42.76 -22.62
C ASP A 853 32.02 -42.88 -22.14
N PHE A 854 31.07 -42.68 -23.04
CA PHE A 854 29.64 -42.63 -22.77
C PHE A 854 28.95 -43.88 -23.32
N THR A 855 28.39 -44.68 -22.44
CA THR A 855 27.69 -45.91 -22.79
C THR A 855 26.26 -45.88 -22.34
N LYS A 856 25.35 -46.54 -23.08
CA LYS A 856 23.95 -46.65 -22.70
C LYS A 856 23.68 -47.97 -21.95
N GLU A 857 23.00 -47.86 -20.82
CA GLU A 857 22.45 -49.00 -20.12
C GLU A 857 20.92 -48.86 -20.07
N LYS A 858 20.18 -49.99 -20.29
CA LYS A 858 18.73 -49.97 -20.02
C LYS A 858 18.52 -50.02 -18.51
N ARG A 859 17.72 -49.17 -18.00
CA ARG A 859 17.31 -49.15 -16.58
C ARG A 859 16.43 -50.33 -16.25
#